data_1f82e30bca84ca016f0bea18aecc27d6
#
_entry.id   1f82e30bca84ca016f0bea18aecc27d6
#
_cell.length_a   1.000
_cell.length_b   1.000
_cell.length_c   1.000
_cell.angle_alpha   90.00
_cell.angle_beta   90.00
_cell.angle_gamma   90.00
#
_symmetry.space_group_name_H-M   'P 1'
#
loop_
_entity.id
_entity.type
_entity.pdbx_description
1 polymer ?
#
loop_
_entity_poly.entity_id
_entity_poly.type
_entity_poly.pdbx_seq_one_letter_code
_entity_poly.pdbx_strand_id
1 'polypeptide(L)'
;MKILSVRAVALPALLLPLVSAAPTAIAAEQTMVVTAAPSAVSELDTPAAVSVVNGDEMRQAAPRVNLSESLGAVPGLQVQNRQNYAQDLQLSIRGFGSRSTYGVRGLRIYVDGIPATMPDGQGQTSNIDIGSLDSLEVLRGPFSALYGNSSGGLINATSQTGAQPPTLEASSYYGSFGTWHYGMKATGAVGDGTHAGDVDYVVSTNRFTTHGSRDHSGARKNLANAKLGVRINDVSKLTLLFNSERQLSEQDDLSVMMYAGERETTQYQSIPRAPQLKPTHAGGVIDLTRHYQGIDTRWTHRGELLVPVTFTTGLDYETMSERRKGYENFVMNNGAPQYGEKGDLRRNERNLMWNLDPYLQTQWQLTEKLSLDAGVRYSSVWFDSNDYYITPGNGDDSGEASYHKWLPAGSLKYAVTDAWNVYVSAGRGFETPTINELSYRSGDQGGLNFGLQPSTNETVEIGSKARIGNGLLTAALFQTDTDNEIVVDASSGGRTSYKNAGKTRRQGMELGLDQQFGESWRLKAAWTWLDATYRTNVCDDASCKGNRIPGIARNMGYASFGYQPEKGWYAGSDIRYLSDIMANDENTAKAPSWTVVGLTTGYKWSYGKMDMDLFGRVDNLFDRRYAGSVIVNESNGRYYEPAPGRNYGIGLNLAWRFE
;
A
#
# COMPACT_ATOMS: atom_id res chain seq x y z
N MET A 1 -18.44 34.85 -4.25
CA MET A 1 -19.53 33.99 -3.78
C MET A 1 -20.28 33.51 -5.01
N LYS A 2 -19.87 32.37 -5.59
CA LYS A 2 -20.55 31.73 -6.72
C LYS A 2 -21.17 30.44 -6.20
N ILE A 3 -22.49 30.40 -6.23
CA ILE A 3 -23.32 29.27 -5.82
C ILE A 3 -23.15 28.17 -6.87
N LEU A 4 -22.69 26.99 -6.44
CA LEU A 4 -22.66 25.79 -7.29
C LEU A 4 -24.10 25.26 -7.44
N SER A 5 -24.59 25.24 -8.66
CA SER A 5 -25.82 24.55 -9.01
C SER A 5 -25.54 23.04 -9.13
N VAL A 6 -25.96 22.27 -8.14
CA VAL A 6 -26.01 20.81 -8.21
C VAL A 6 -27.21 20.41 -9.05
N ARG A 7 -27.00 19.87 -10.25
CA ARG A 7 -28.07 19.17 -10.98
C ARG A 7 -28.23 17.77 -10.38
N ALA A 8 -29.35 17.56 -9.72
CA ALA A 8 -29.77 16.26 -9.23
C ALA A 8 -30.01 15.31 -10.40
N VAL A 9 -29.25 14.22 -10.45
CA VAL A 9 -29.54 13.06 -11.30
C VAL A 9 -30.37 12.11 -10.46
N ALA A 10 -31.61 11.90 -10.84
CA ALA A 10 -32.52 10.95 -10.21
C ALA A 10 -32.02 9.51 -10.49
N LEU A 11 -31.64 8.78 -9.44
CA LEU A 11 -31.42 7.34 -9.50
C LEU A 11 -32.73 6.59 -9.25
N PRO A 12 -32.99 5.49 -9.97
CA PRO A 12 -34.13 4.61 -9.66
C PRO A 12 -33.83 3.83 -8.38
N ALA A 13 -34.80 3.86 -7.47
CA ALA A 13 -34.80 3.06 -6.24
C ALA A 13 -34.91 1.57 -6.59
N LEU A 14 -33.84 0.79 -6.33
CA LEU A 14 -33.89 -0.66 -6.35
C LEU A 14 -34.53 -1.15 -5.03
N LEU A 15 -35.78 -1.58 -5.10
CA LEU A 15 -36.48 -2.33 -4.06
C LEU A 15 -35.93 -3.76 -4.00
N LEU A 16 -35.16 -4.09 -2.94
CA LEU A 16 -34.80 -5.47 -2.59
C LEU A 16 -35.92 -6.06 -1.69
N PRO A 17 -36.39 -7.29 -1.92
CA PRO A 17 -37.35 -7.94 -1.08
C PRO A 17 -36.75 -8.33 0.29
N LEU A 18 -37.46 -7.98 1.37
CA LEU A 18 -37.16 -8.47 2.72
C LEU A 18 -37.36 -9.99 2.78
N VAL A 19 -36.30 -10.72 2.98
CA VAL A 19 -36.36 -12.12 3.41
C VAL A 19 -36.26 -12.14 4.92
N SER A 20 -37.35 -12.53 5.57
CA SER A 20 -37.41 -12.76 7.01
C SER A 20 -36.69 -14.06 7.34
N ALA A 21 -35.51 -13.99 7.95
CA ALA A 21 -34.79 -15.15 8.51
C ALA A 21 -35.02 -15.23 10.03
N ALA A 22 -35.33 -16.43 10.49
CA ALA A 22 -35.46 -16.74 11.91
C ALA A 22 -34.11 -16.68 12.64
N PRO A 23 -34.09 -16.39 13.96
CA PRO A 23 -32.81 -16.26 14.68
C PRO A 23 -32.14 -17.61 14.86
N THR A 24 -31.02 -17.83 14.21
CA THR A 24 -30.08 -18.90 14.50
C THR A 24 -29.01 -18.39 15.46
N ALA A 25 -28.54 -19.26 16.35
CA ALA A 25 -27.55 -18.97 17.38
C ALA A 25 -26.31 -18.25 16.82
N ILE A 26 -25.96 -17.14 17.46
CA ILE A 26 -24.84 -16.26 17.11
C ILE A 26 -23.55 -16.99 17.53
N ALA A 27 -22.76 -17.48 16.57
CA ALA A 27 -21.35 -17.74 16.79
C ALA A 27 -20.65 -16.39 17.08
N ALA A 28 -19.73 -16.36 18.04
CA ALA A 28 -19.02 -15.14 18.40
C ALA A 28 -18.33 -14.54 17.16
N GLU A 29 -18.81 -13.40 16.73
CA GLU A 29 -18.35 -12.69 15.54
C GLU A 29 -16.96 -12.11 15.81
N GLN A 30 -15.97 -12.47 15.01
CA GLN A 30 -14.70 -11.75 14.98
C GLN A 30 -14.94 -10.38 14.33
N THR A 31 -15.20 -9.38 15.14
CA THR A 31 -15.29 -7.99 14.68
C THR A 31 -13.89 -7.54 14.28
N MET A 32 -13.65 -7.33 12.99
CA MET A 32 -12.39 -6.75 12.53
C MET A 32 -12.30 -5.30 12.99
N VAL A 33 -11.21 -5.00 13.71
CA VAL A 33 -10.95 -3.68 14.29
C VAL A 33 -10.02 -2.91 13.40
N VAL A 34 -10.35 -1.64 13.13
CA VAL A 34 -9.52 -0.72 12.35
C VAL A 34 -8.59 0.00 13.31
N THR A 35 -7.29 -0.26 13.21
CA THR A 35 -6.27 0.34 14.07
C THR A 35 -5.66 1.61 13.46
N ALA A 36 -5.85 1.82 12.16
CA ALA A 36 -5.46 3.06 11.48
C ALA A 36 -6.35 4.26 11.84
N ALA A 37 -7.51 4.03 12.48
CA ALA A 37 -8.32 5.11 13.03
C ALA A 37 -7.73 5.65 14.34
N PRO A 38 -8.06 6.90 14.75
CA PRO A 38 -7.58 7.48 16.01
C PRO A 38 -7.94 6.68 17.27
N SER A 39 -9.02 5.94 17.21
CA SER A 39 -9.41 4.91 18.18
C SER A 39 -9.73 3.62 17.43
N ALA A 40 -9.40 2.47 18.03
CA ALA A 40 -9.76 1.17 17.49
C ALA A 40 -11.28 1.02 17.42
N VAL A 41 -11.84 1.02 16.23
CA VAL A 41 -13.29 0.89 15.96
C VAL A 41 -13.51 -0.23 14.95
N SER A 42 -14.72 -0.77 14.93
CA SER A 42 -15.08 -1.81 13.96
C SER A 42 -15.05 -1.25 12.52
N GLU A 43 -14.83 -2.13 11.53
CA GLU A 43 -14.91 -1.72 10.12
C GLU A 43 -16.29 -1.13 9.79
N LEU A 44 -17.38 -1.67 10.37
CA LEU A 44 -18.73 -1.13 10.24
C LEU A 44 -18.83 0.31 10.76
N ASP A 45 -18.20 0.60 11.90
CA ASP A 45 -18.35 1.89 12.59
C ASP A 45 -17.38 2.96 12.09
N THR A 46 -16.37 2.60 11.35
CA THR A 46 -15.40 3.56 10.78
C THR A 46 -16.07 4.41 9.70
N PRO A 47 -16.12 5.76 9.84
CA PRO A 47 -16.81 6.65 8.89
C PRO A 47 -15.92 7.00 7.68
N ALA A 48 -15.33 6.00 7.07
CA ALA A 48 -14.46 6.09 5.89
C ALA A 48 -14.46 4.78 5.11
N ALA A 49 -14.08 4.82 3.83
CA ALA A 49 -13.86 3.63 3.03
C ALA A 49 -12.60 2.91 3.53
N VAL A 50 -12.76 1.83 4.27
CA VAL A 50 -11.69 0.99 4.80
C VAL A 50 -11.97 -0.46 4.45
N SER A 51 -10.92 -1.26 4.29
CA SER A 51 -11.00 -2.72 4.16
C SER A 51 -9.92 -3.33 5.00
N VAL A 52 -10.25 -4.38 5.73
CA VAL A 52 -9.33 -5.17 6.55
C VAL A 52 -9.15 -6.55 5.94
N VAL A 53 -7.90 -6.96 5.70
CA VAL A 53 -7.54 -8.29 5.24
C VAL A 53 -6.86 -9.02 6.39
N ASN A 54 -7.43 -10.13 6.81
CA ASN A 54 -6.91 -10.92 7.93
C ASN A 54 -5.65 -11.68 7.53
N GLY A 55 -4.66 -11.78 8.43
CA GLY A 55 -3.38 -12.43 8.19
C GLY A 55 -3.50 -13.93 7.93
N ASP A 56 -4.42 -14.63 8.60
CA ASP A 56 -4.66 -16.06 8.35
C ASP A 56 -5.17 -16.29 6.92
N GLU A 57 -6.04 -15.42 6.46
CA GLU A 57 -6.52 -15.44 5.08
C GLU A 57 -5.39 -15.17 4.08
N MET A 58 -4.51 -14.22 4.36
CA MET A 58 -3.33 -13.95 3.51
C MET A 58 -2.37 -15.13 3.44
N ARG A 59 -2.29 -15.94 4.50
CA ARG A 59 -1.41 -17.12 4.58
C ARG A 59 -2.03 -18.38 4.01
N GLN A 60 -3.36 -18.43 3.86
CA GLN A 60 -4.07 -19.64 3.47
C GLN A 60 -3.80 -19.99 2.00
N ALA A 61 -3.26 -21.19 1.76
CA ALA A 61 -2.94 -21.72 0.43
C ALA A 61 -2.21 -20.73 -0.48
N ALA A 62 -1.33 -19.90 0.09
CA ALA A 62 -0.62 -18.82 -0.59
C ALA A 62 0.89 -19.04 -0.63
N PRO A 63 1.58 -18.57 -1.67
CA PRO A 63 3.04 -18.55 -1.76
C PRO A 63 3.70 -17.67 -0.70
N ARG A 64 3.01 -16.64 -0.19
CA ARG A 64 3.46 -15.68 0.82
C ARG A 64 4.68 -14.86 0.40
N VAL A 65 4.77 -14.50 -0.88
CA VAL A 65 5.91 -13.79 -1.45
C VAL A 65 5.70 -12.28 -1.47
N ASN A 66 4.50 -11.83 -1.88
CA ASN A 66 4.17 -10.42 -1.95
C ASN A 66 2.66 -10.14 -1.80
N LEU A 67 2.32 -8.89 -1.51
CA LEU A 67 0.94 -8.46 -1.21
C LEU A 67 -0.03 -8.63 -2.39
N SER A 68 0.43 -8.76 -3.63
CA SER A 68 -0.46 -8.96 -4.80
C SER A 68 -1.27 -10.25 -4.72
N GLU A 69 -0.87 -11.18 -3.86
CA GLU A 69 -1.54 -12.47 -3.67
C GLU A 69 -2.88 -12.32 -2.94
N SER A 70 -3.03 -11.28 -2.10
CA SER A 70 -4.13 -11.16 -1.14
C SER A 70 -4.99 -9.90 -1.29
N LEU A 71 -4.50 -8.89 -2.02
CA LEU A 71 -5.17 -7.57 -2.07
C LEU A 71 -6.26 -7.44 -3.14
N GLY A 72 -6.55 -8.49 -3.90
CA GLY A 72 -7.56 -8.44 -4.96
C GLY A 72 -8.99 -8.11 -4.49
N ALA A 73 -9.32 -8.47 -3.25
CA ALA A 73 -10.64 -8.24 -2.65
C ALA A 73 -10.85 -6.80 -2.11
N VAL A 74 -9.84 -5.93 -2.20
CA VAL A 74 -9.93 -4.56 -1.69
C VAL A 74 -10.47 -3.63 -2.79
N PRO A 75 -11.70 -3.07 -2.65
CA PRO A 75 -12.24 -2.12 -3.63
C PRO A 75 -11.34 -0.88 -3.72
N GLY A 76 -11.25 -0.28 -4.89
CA GLY A 76 -10.47 0.94 -5.12
C GLY A 76 -8.96 0.75 -5.21
N LEU A 77 -8.43 -0.44 -4.91
CA LEU A 77 -7.01 -0.76 -4.97
C LEU A 77 -6.68 -1.56 -6.25
N GLN A 78 -5.92 -0.95 -7.14
CA GLN A 78 -5.33 -1.61 -8.30
C GLN A 78 -3.93 -2.11 -7.95
N VAL A 79 -3.71 -3.41 -8.10
CA VAL A 79 -2.43 -4.07 -7.85
C VAL A 79 -1.88 -4.61 -9.15
N GLN A 80 -0.73 -4.12 -9.57
CA GLN A 80 -0.01 -4.62 -10.73
C GLN A 80 1.33 -5.23 -10.30
N ASN A 81 1.61 -6.43 -10.79
CA ASN A 81 2.81 -7.18 -10.47
C ASN A 81 3.69 -7.28 -11.72
N ARG A 82 4.85 -6.66 -11.66
CA ARG A 82 5.82 -6.61 -12.76
C ARG A 82 6.54 -7.93 -12.99
N GLN A 83 6.42 -8.89 -12.06
CA GLN A 83 7.22 -10.11 -12.04
C GLN A 83 8.73 -9.85 -12.11
N ASN A 84 9.13 -8.71 -11.54
CA ASN A 84 10.51 -8.30 -11.36
C ASN A 84 10.71 -8.00 -9.87
N TYR A 85 11.31 -8.94 -9.17
CA TYR A 85 11.45 -8.88 -7.70
C TYR A 85 12.52 -7.88 -7.21
N ALA A 86 13.27 -7.27 -8.12
CA ALA A 86 14.14 -6.13 -7.81
C ALA A 86 13.36 -4.81 -7.65
N GLN A 87 12.06 -4.82 -7.99
CA GLN A 87 11.17 -3.68 -7.92
C GLN A 87 9.95 -4.02 -7.08
N ASP A 88 9.41 -3.01 -6.38
CA ASP A 88 8.18 -3.16 -5.62
C ASP A 88 6.97 -3.32 -6.54
N LEU A 89 5.85 -3.77 -5.96
CA LEU A 89 4.54 -3.79 -6.62
C LEU A 89 4.15 -2.37 -7.05
N GLN A 90 3.44 -2.29 -8.17
CA GLN A 90 2.79 -1.06 -8.57
C GLN A 90 1.39 -1.03 -7.94
N LEU A 91 1.25 -0.24 -6.88
CA LEU A 91 0.00 -0.08 -6.14
C LEU A 91 -0.63 1.27 -6.47
N SER A 92 -1.92 1.27 -6.71
CA SER A 92 -2.68 2.49 -6.96
C SER A 92 -4.02 2.44 -6.25
N ILE A 93 -4.31 3.41 -5.40
CA ILE A 93 -5.61 3.57 -4.74
C ILE A 93 -6.38 4.70 -5.43
N ARG A 94 -7.56 4.38 -5.98
CA ARG A 94 -8.40 5.35 -6.70
C ARG A 94 -7.63 6.10 -7.81
N GLY A 95 -6.64 5.40 -8.43
CA GLY A 95 -5.80 5.96 -9.47
C GLY A 95 -4.61 6.78 -8.99
N PHE A 96 -4.48 7.08 -7.70
CA PHE A 96 -3.26 7.67 -7.15
C PHE A 96 -2.17 6.60 -7.04
N GLY A 97 -0.96 6.93 -7.45
CA GLY A 97 0.17 6.00 -7.50
C GLY A 97 0.38 5.32 -8.86
N SER A 98 -0.56 5.42 -9.81
CA SER A 98 -0.46 4.79 -11.14
C SER A 98 0.75 5.25 -11.96
N ARG A 99 1.26 6.46 -11.71
CA ARG A 99 2.47 7.00 -12.34
C ARG A 99 3.76 6.34 -11.89
N SER A 100 3.71 5.55 -10.82
CA SER A 100 4.91 4.95 -10.26
C SER A 100 5.50 3.94 -11.22
N THR A 101 6.65 4.27 -11.78
CA THR A 101 7.44 3.33 -12.58
C THR A 101 8.23 2.40 -11.67
N TYR A 102 8.67 2.87 -10.50
CA TYR A 102 9.48 2.13 -9.54
C TYR A 102 9.05 2.47 -8.10
N GLY A 103 8.71 1.45 -7.32
CA GLY A 103 8.21 1.60 -5.94
C GLY A 103 6.77 2.13 -5.88
N VAL A 104 6.31 2.45 -4.68
CA VAL A 104 4.96 2.96 -4.41
C VAL A 104 5.00 4.49 -4.28
N ARG A 105 4.01 5.17 -4.84
CA ARG A 105 3.83 6.62 -4.79
C ARG A 105 2.38 6.95 -4.43
N GLY A 106 2.17 8.11 -3.82
CA GLY A 106 0.83 8.61 -3.51
C GLY A 106 0.08 7.83 -2.44
N LEU A 107 0.71 6.85 -1.83
CA LEU A 107 0.17 6.00 -0.76
C LEU A 107 1.12 6.02 0.42
N ARG A 108 0.58 6.10 1.63
CA ARG A 108 1.33 5.93 2.86
C ARG A 108 1.28 4.46 3.29
N ILE A 109 2.41 3.89 3.70
CA ILE A 109 2.50 2.50 4.14
C ILE A 109 3.14 2.48 5.52
N TYR A 110 2.51 1.76 6.45
CA TYR A 110 3.05 1.49 7.78
C TYR A 110 3.16 -0.02 8.01
N VAL A 111 4.13 -0.41 8.81
CA VAL A 111 4.29 -1.75 9.35
C VAL A 111 4.48 -1.62 10.87
N ASP A 112 3.52 -2.10 11.65
CA ASP A 112 3.50 -1.91 13.11
C ASP A 112 3.65 -0.44 13.55
N GLY A 113 3.04 0.49 12.79
CA GLY A 113 3.13 1.92 13.02
C GLY A 113 4.39 2.59 12.45
N ILE A 114 5.43 1.80 12.09
CA ILE A 114 6.67 2.32 11.51
C ILE A 114 6.44 2.62 10.01
N PRO A 115 6.74 3.82 9.52
CA PRO A 115 6.61 4.13 8.10
C PRO A 115 7.51 3.24 7.23
N ALA A 116 6.91 2.50 6.31
CA ALA A 116 7.59 1.89 5.16
C ALA A 116 7.64 2.85 3.97
N THR A 117 7.10 4.05 4.14
CA THR A 117 7.16 5.18 3.23
C THR A 117 8.15 6.19 3.76
N MET A 118 9.08 6.63 2.95
CA MET A 118 10.09 7.63 3.29
C MET A 118 9.46 9.04 3.43
N PRO A 119 10.15 10.02 4.03
CA PRO A 119 9.61 11.38 4.21
C PRO A 119 9.15 12.06 2.92
N ASP A 120 9.74 11.69 1.79
CA ASP A 120 9.40 12.18 0.45
C ASP A 120 8.18 11.48 -0.19
N GLY A 121 7.54 10.53 0.49
CA GLY A 121 6.39 9.77 -0.03
C GLY A 121 6.73 8.53 -0.85
N GLN A 122 8.01 8.15 -0.96
CA GLN A 122 8.39 6.90 -1.63
C GLN A 122 8.13 5.70 -0.72
N GLY A 123 7.17 4.84 -1.09
CA GLY A 123 6.84 3.63 -0.34
C GLY A 123 7.49 2.37 -0.90
N GLN A 124 7.54 1.31 -0.05
CA GLN A 124 8.06 0.00 -0.37
C GLN A 124 7.23 -1.09 0.29
N THR A 125 7.13 -2.24 -0.39
CA THR A 125 6.38 -3.40 0.09
C THR A 125 7.25 -4.65 0.25
N SER A 126 8.47 -4.61 -0.24
CA SER A 126 9.35 -5.78 -0.31
C SER A 126 9.82 -6.30 1.04
N ASN A 127 9.79 -5.47 2.08
CA ASN A 127 10.16 -5.81 3.46
C ASN A 127 8.99 -6.32 4.31
N ILE A 128 7.77 -6.34 3.78
CA ILE A 128 6.59 -6.83 4.51
C ILE A 128 6.63 -8.36 4.53
N ASP A 129 6.62 -8.94 5.73
CA ASP A 129 6.58 -10.39 5.94
C ASP A 129 5.15 -10.88 6.13
N ILE A 130 4.53 -11.39 5.05
CA ILE A 130 3.17 -11.92 5.07
C ILE A 130 3.03 -13.09 6.06
N GLY A 131 4.11 -13.84 6.28
CA GLY A 131 4.12 -14.98 7.21
C GLY A 131 3.82 -14.61 8.67
N SER A 132 4.12 -13.38 9.07
CA SER A 132 3.94 -12.88 10.44
C SER A 132 2.86 -11.80 10.58
N LEU A 133 2.15 -11.42 9.51
CA LEU A 133 1.07 -10.43 9.62
C LEU A 133 -0.15 -10.98 10.36
N ASP A 134 -0.73 -10.16 11.21
CA ASP A 134 -2.05 -10.32 11.81
C ASP A 134 -3.14 -9.78 10.90
N SER A 135 -2.95 -8.57 10.40
CA SER A 135 -3.90 -7.88 9.53
C SER A 135 -3.21 -6.90 8.59
N LEU A 136 -3.93 -6.54 7.54
CA LEU A 136 -3.57 -5.45 6.64
C LEU A 136 -4.82 -4.60 6.39
N GLU A 137 -4.73 -3.33 6.73
CA GLU A 137 -5.79 -2.36 6.56
C GLU A 137 -5.51 -1.45 5.38
N VAL A 138 -6.53 -1.17 4.59
CA VAL A 138 -6.44 -0.22 3.48
C VAL A 138 -7.49 0.87 3.68
N LEU A 139 -7.04 2.04 4.11
CA LEU A 139 -7.88 3.23 4.29
C LEU A 139 -7.81 4.08 3.03
N ARG A 140 -8.96 4.42 2.49
CA ARG A 140 -9.14 5.23 1.27
C ARG A 140 -9.88 6.52 1.57
N GLY A 141 -9.75 7.51 0.69
CA GLY A 141 -10.51 8.75 0.79
C GLY A 141 -9.92 9.81 1.73
N PRO A 142 -10.73 10.80 2.14
CA PRO A 142 -10.24 12.05 2.74
C PRO A 142 -9.43 11.89 4.02
N PHE A 143 -9.76 10.92 4.86
CA PHE A 143 -9.09 10.70 6.14
C PHE A 143 -7.64 10.21 6.01
N SER A 144 -7.27 9.65 4.86
CA SER A 144 -5.87 9.26 4.62
C SER A 144 -4.91 10.46 4.64
N ALA A 145 -5.40 11.65 4.37
CA ALA A 145 -4.65 12.90 4.43
C ALA A 145 -4.11 13.21 5.84
N LEU A 146 -4.76 12.74 6.88
CA LEU A 146 -4.32 12.92 8.27
C LEU A 146 -3.04 12.13 8.60
N TYR A 147 -2.59 11.25 7.70
CA TYR A 147 -1.35 10.49 7.82
C TYR A 147 -0.17 11.12 7.03
N GLY A 148 -0.34 12.34 6.51
CA GLY A 148 0.72 13.13 5.90
C GLY A 148 0.78 13.01 4.38
N ASN A 149 1.97 13.02 3.83
CA ASN A 149 2.29 13.06 2.39
C ASN A 149 1.72 11.87 1.62
N SER A 150 0.42 11.92 1.28
CA SER A 150 -0.33 10.88 0.58
C SER A 150 -1.62 11.45 -0.01
N SER A 151 -1.93 11.08 -1.25
CA SER A 151 -3.16 11.48 -1.94
C SER A 151 -4.18 10.36 -2.09
N GLY A 152 -3.73 9.11 -2.21
CA GLY A 152 -4.60 7.99 -2.54
C GLY A 152 -5.14 7.24 -1.33
N GLY A 153 -4.32 7.04 -0.32
CA GLY A 153 -4.70 6.22 0.82
C GLY A 153 -3.55 5.78 1.69
N LEU A 154 -3.91 4.98 2.67
CA LEU A 154 -3.03 4.39 3.65
C LEU A 154 -3.14 2.86 3.58
N ILE A 155 -1.99 2.19 3.65
CA ILE A 155 -1.89 0.76 3.91
C ILE A 155 -1.18 0.58 5.25
N ASN A 156 -1.86 -0.04 6.21
CA ASN A 156 -1.32 -0.33 7.53
C ASN A 156 -1.22 -1.85 7.71
N ALA A 157 0.00 -2.35 7.82
CA ALA A 157 0.28 -3.76 8.07
C ALA A 157 0.62 -3.94 9.55
N THR A 158 -0.11 -4.81 10.24
CA THR A 158 0.11 -5.12 11.65
C THR A 158 0.61 -6.55 11.77
N SER A 159 1.75 -6.76 12.42
CA SER A 159 2.27 -8.09 12.71
C SER A 159 1.56 -8.71 13.92
N GLN A 160 1.56 -10.04 13.98
CA GLN A 160 0.99 -10.80 15.08
C GLN A 160 1.60 -10.39 16.43
N THR A 161 0.83 -10.57 17.48
CA THR A 161 1.29 -10.52 18.87
C THR A 161 1.41 -11.94 19.40
N GLY A 162 2.43 -12.22 20.17
CA GLY A 162 2.60 -13.53 20.80
C GLY A 162 1.45 -13.84 21.76
N ALA A 163 1.02 -15.10 21.77
CA ALA A 163 -0.07 -15.59 22.59
C ALA A 163 0.28 -16.97 23.20
N GLN A 164 -0.50 -17.40 24.17
CA GLN A 164 -0.45 -18.75 24.73
C GLN A 164 -1.41 -19.68 23.95
N PRO A 165 -1.09 -20.96 23.74
CA PRO A 165 0.21 -21.60 24.01
C PRO A 165 1.29 -21.18 23.00
N PRO A 166 2.58 -21.18 23.39
CA PRO A 166 3.65 -20.93 22.43
C PRO A 166 3.56 -21.88 21.23
N THR A 167 3.81 -21.35 20.04
CA THR A 167 3.64 -22.09 18.80
C THR A 167 4.87 -21.94 17.91
N LEU A 168 5.33 -23.04 17.31
CA LEU A 168 6.33 -23.04 16.25
C LEU A 168 5.66 -23.43 14.94
N GLU A 169 5.75 -22.57 13.95
CA GLU A 169 5.22 -22.81 12.62
C GLU A 169 6.34 -23.01 11.61
N ALA A 170 6.14 -23.91 10.66
CA ALA A 170 6.99 -24.09 9.49
C ALA A 170 6.11 -24.12 8.24
N SER A 171 6.54 -23.44 7.20
CA SER A 171 5.85 -23.40 5.91
C SER A 171 6.81 -23.70 4.77
N SER A 172 6.33 -24.42 3.78
CA SER A 172 7.06 -24.66 2.53
C SER A 172 6.11 -24.57 1.35
N TYR A 173 6.61 -24.02 0.26
CA TYR A 173 5.89 -23.92 -1.02
C TYR A 173 6.84 -24.18 -2.16
N TYR A 174 6.39 -25.00 -3.11
CA TYR A 174 7.06 -25.22 -4.38
C TYR A 174 6.10 -24.95 -5.52
N GLY A 175 6.55 -24.17 -6.52
CA GLY A 175 5.71 -23.79 -7.65
C GLY A 175 6.45 -23.74 -8.97
N SER A 176 5.70 -23.42 -10.02
CA SER A 176 6.21 -23.19 -11.37
C SER A 176 7.39 -22.23 -11.37
N PHE A 177 8.21 -22.28 -12.42
CA PHE A 177 9.41 -21.44 -12.59
C PHE A 177 10.51 -21.71 -11.55
N GLY A 178 10.56 -22.92 -10.94
CA GLY A 178 11.51 -23.25 -9.88
C GLY A 178 11.33 -22.37 -8.63
N THR A 179 10.09 -21.99 -8.36
CA THR A 179 9.76 -21.15 -7.20
C THR A 179 9.74 -21.97 -5.93
N TRP A 180 10.53 -21.51 -4.94
CA TRP A 180 10.54 -22.08 -3.58
C TRP A 180 10.33 -20.98 -2.57
N HIS A 181 9.52 -21.24 -1.56
CA HIS A 181 9.41 -20.43 -0.35
C HIS A 181 9.45 -21.33 0.88
N TYR A 182 10.27 -20.95 1.86
CA TYR A 182 10.38 -21.60 3.16
C TYR A 182 10.21 -20.53 4.24
N GLY A 183 9.44 -20.83 5.25
CA GLY A 183 9.25 -19.95 6.39
C GLY A 183 9.27 -20.71 7.70
N MET A 184 9.78 -20.08 8.75
CA MET A 184 9.67 -20.51 10.14
C MET A 184 9.23 -19.33 10.97
N LYS A 185 8.32 -19.58 11.92
CA LYS A 185 7.82 -18.56 12.83
C LYS A 185 7.63 -19.17 14.22
N ALA A 186 8.12 -18.49 15.24
CA ALA A 186 7.88 -18.80 16.63
C ALA A 186 7.08 -17.67 17.26
N THR A 187 5.97 -18.01 17.92
CA THR A 187 5.13 -17.06 18.65
C THR A 187 4.89 -17.58 20.06
N GLY A 188 4.79 -16.69 21.02
CA GLY A 188 4.46 -17.10 22.39
C GLY A 188 4.33 -15.92 23.33
N ALA A 189 3.82 -16.21 24.52
CA ALA A 189 3.75 -15.25 25.62
C ALA A 189 4.12 -15.93 26.94
N VAL A 190 4.61 -15.15 27.88
CA VAL A 190 4.78 -15.49 29.29
C VAL A 190 3.91 -14.53 30.09
N GLY A 191 3.01 -15.09 30.91
CA GLY A 191 1.96 -14.30 31.57
C GLY A 191 0.70 -14.15 30.71
N ASP A 192 -0.26 -13.41 31.21
CA ASP A 192 -1.55 -13.14 30.54
C ASP A 192 -1.60 -11.79 29.80
N GLY A 193 -0.48 -11.07 29.79
CA GLY A 193 -0.35 -9.77 29.15
C GLY A 193 -0.88 -8.60 29.98
N THR A 194 -1.24 -8.80 31.26
CA THR A 194 -1.85 -7.79 32.13
C THR A 194 -0.93 -7.32 33.26
N HIS A 195 0.10 -8.09 33.59
CA HIS A 195 0.96 -7.83 34.74
C HIS A 195 2.39 -7.39 34.35
N ALA A 196 3.04 -6.67 35.26
CA ALA A 196 4.45 -6.31 35.12
C ALA A 196 5.34 -7.56 34.97
N GLY A 197 6.21 -7.56 33.95
CA GLY A 197 7.08 -8.68 33.63
C GLY A 197 6.50 -9.68 32.62
N ASP A 198 5.24 -9.53 32.21
CA ASP A 198 4.67 -10.30 31.11
C ASP A 198 5.36 -9.96 29.78
N VAL A 199 5.62 -10.98 29.00
CA VAL A 199 6.37 -10.87 27.74
C VAL A 199 5.61 -11.57 26.63
N ASP A 200 5.51 -10.95 25.47
CA ASP A 200 5.06 -11.60 24.23
C ASP A 200 6.12 -11.47 23.13
N TYR A 201 6.19 -12.48 22.24
CA TYR A 201 7.16 -12.47 21.17
C TYR A 201 6.64 -13.11 19.89
N VAL A 202 7.11 -12.56 18.77
CA VAL A 202 6.99 -13.13 17.43
C VAL A 202 8.36 -13.04 16.76
N VAL A 203 8.88 -14.17 16.30
CA VAL A 203 10.13 -14.22 15.54
C VAL A 203 9.87 -15.01 14.27
N SER A 204 10.19 -14.45 13.12
CA SER A 204 10.01 -15.13 11.84
C SER A 204 11.25 -15.00 10.95
N THR A 205 11.46 -16.00 10.13
CA THR A 205 12.43 -15.97 9.05
C THR A 205 11.87 -16.70 7.85
N ASN A 206 12.13 -16.16 6.66
CA ASN A 206 11.72 -16.84 5.45
C ASN A 206 12.74 -16.60 4.31
N ARG A 207 12.72 -17.53 3.36
CA ARG A 207 13.52 -17.49 2.15
C ARG A 207 12.66 -17.82 0.95
N PHE A 208 12.73 -16.95 -0.04
CA PHE A 208 12.13 -17.13 -1.36
C PHE A 208 13.21 -17.20 -2.43
N THR A 209 13.04 -18.10 -3.39
CA THR A 209 13.87 -18.20 -4.60
C THR A 209 13.02 -18.56 -5.80
N THR A 210 13.35 -18.04 -6.97
CA THR A 210 12.68 -18.38 -8.25
C THR A 210 13.62 -18.18 -9.42
N HIS A 211 13.44 -18.95 -10.48
CA HIS A 211 14.09 -18.66 -11.77
C HIS A 211 13.34 -17.55 -12.53
N GLY A 212 12.07 -17.27 -12.14
CA GLY A 212 11.21 -16.30 -12.79
C GLY A 212 10.53 -16.84 -14.05
N SER A 213 9.44 -16.18 -14.45
CA SER A 213 8.64 -16.56 -15.62
C SER A 213 9.22 -16.05 -16.96
N ARG A 214 10.27 -15.25 -16.91
CA ARG A 214 10.95 -14.64 -18.08
C ARG A 214 12.45 -14.78 -17.91
N ASP A 215 13.18 -14.68 -19.03
CA ASP A 215 14.63 -14.59 -19.00
C ASP A 215 15.10 -13.42 -18.11
N HIS A 216 16.12 -13.64 -17.32
CA HIS A 216 16.71 -12.68 -16.39
C HIS A 216 15.75 -12.15 -15.30
N SER A 217 14.65 -12.88 -14.97
CA SER A 217 13.70 -12.53 -13.90
C SER A 217 13.86 -13.38 -12.64
N GLY A 218 14.94 -14.13 -12.53
CA GLY A 218 15.27 -14.90 -11.33
C GLY A 218 15.53 -14.01 -10.12
N ALA A 219 15.15 -14.50 -8.93
CA ALA A 219 15.27 -13.73 -7.70
C ALA A 219 15.52 -14.59 -6.47
N ARG A 220 16.09 -13.96 -5.45
CA ARG A 220 16.23 -14.50 -4.11
C ARG A 220 15.95 -13.40 -3.09
N LYS A 221 15.09 -13.72 -2.11
CA LYS A 221 14.74 -12.82 -1.01
C LYS A 221 14.89 -13.58 0.31
N ASN A 222 15.49 -12.95 1.30
CA ASN A 222 15.52 -13.45 2.67
C ASN A 222 14.93 -12.36 3.55
N LEU A 223 14.04 -12.73 4.47
CA LEU A 223 13.49 -11.84 5.48
C LEU A 223 13.70 -12.47 6.86
N ALA A 224 13.94 -11.60 7.85
CA ALA A 224 13.94 -11.97 9.26
C ALA A 224 13.29 -10.82 10.03
N ASN A 225 12.33 -11.15 10.89
CA ASN A 225 11.61 -10.19 11.72
C ASN A 225 11.53 -10.69 13.15
N ALA A 226 11.58 -9.77 14.09
CA ALA A 226 11.39 -10.03 15.50
C ALA A 226 10.60 -8.90 16.14
N LYS A 227 9.61 -9.26 16.94
CA LYS A 227 8.80 -8.35 17.76
C LYS A 227 8.78 -8.91 19.17
N LEU A 228 9.08 -8.06 20.15
CA LEU A 228 9.09 -8.39 21.57
C LEU A 228 8.29 -7.33 22.31
N GLY A 229 7.21 -7.72 22.95
CA GLY A 229 6.45 -6.88 23.86
C GLY A 229 6.84 -7.20 25.31
N VAL A 230 7.07 -6.19 26.10
CA VAL A 230 7.36 -6.32 27.54
C VAL A 230 6.45 -5.38 28.31
N ARG A 231 5.66 -5.91 29.22
CA ARG A 231 4.85 -5.10 30.12
C ARG A 231 5.71 -4.63 31.30
N ILE A 232 5.90 -3.32 31.39
CA ILE A 232 6.72 -2.69 32.44
C ILE A 232 5.93 -2.59 33.75
N ASN A 233 4.63 -2.30 33.63
CA ASN A 233 3.66 -2.27 34.74
C ASN A 233 2.26 -2.46 34.14
N ASP A 234 1.21 -2.46 34.97
CA ASP A 234 -0.17 -2.74 34.58
C ASP A 234 -0.74 -1.75 33.52
N VAL A 235 -0.11 -0.59 33.37
CA VAL A 235 -0.55 0.48 32.44
C VAL A 235 0.49 0.82 31.36
N SER A 236 1.65 0.16 31.32
CA SER A 236 2.73 0.49 30.38
C SER A 236 3.29 -0.74 29.71
N LYS A 237 3.31 -0.75 28.38
CA LYS A 237 3.94 -1.78 27.55
C LYS A 237 5.06 -1.15 26.72
N LEU A 238 6.21 -1.80 26.66
CA LEU A 238 7.30 -1.51 25.74
C LEU A 238 7.29 -2.57 24.64
N THR A 239 7.19 -2.15 23.40
CA THR A 239 7.36 -3.06 22.26
C THR A 239 8.70 -2.76 21.59
N LEU A 240 9.57 -3.77 21.53
CA LEU A 240 10.85 -3.68 20.84
C LEU A 240 10.66 -3.93 19.33
N LEU A 241 10.16 -2.96 18.70
CA LEU A 241 10.38 -2.29 17.45
C LEU A 241 10.66 -0.81 17.75
N PHE A 242 11.01 -0.47 19.00
CA PHE A 242 11.12 0.89 19.56
C PHE A 242 9.77 1.66 19.61
N ASN A 243 8.71 0.98 19.98
CA ASN A 243 7.43 1.60 20.29
C ASN A 243 7.17 1.50 21.80
N SER A 244 6.82 2.61 22.44
CA SER A 244 6.41 2.67 23.84
C SER A 244 5.03 3.30 23.93
N GLU A 245 4.10 2.58 24.52
CA GLU A 245 2.75 3.05 24.82
C GLU A 245 2.56 3.08 26.33
N ARG A 246 2.00 4.17 26.85
CA ARG A 246 1.69 4.34 28.26
C ARG A 246 0.29 4.90 28.41
N GLN A 247 -0.57 4.17 29.07
CA GLN A 247 -1.83 4.69 29.57
C GLN A 247 -1.53 5.57 30.81
N LEU A 248 -1.80 6.85 30.72
CA LEU A 248 -1.57 7.80 31.81
C LEU A 248 -2.71 7.78 32.84
N SER A 249 -3.94 7.52 32.36
CA SER A 249 -5.15 7.36 33.16
C SER A 249 -6.17 6.52 32.38
N GLU A 250 -7.35 6.25 32.92
CA GLU A 250 -8.45 5.65 32.15
C GLU A 250 -8.88 6.51 30.94
N GLN A 251 -8.58 7.80 30.98
CA GLN A 251 -8.93 8.79 29.98
C GLN A 251 -7.78 9.19 29.06
N ASP A 252 -6.54 8.98 29.46
CA ASP A 252 -5.36 9.50 28.79
C ASP A 252 -4.37 8.39 28.40
N ASP A 253 -4.04 8.32 27.12
CA ASP A 253 -3.00 7.45 26.57
C ASP A 253 -1.88 8.31 25.95
N LEU A 254 -0.64 7.95 26.20
CA LEU A 254 0.53 8.52 25.55
C LEU A 254 1.28 7.42 24.80
N SER A 255 1.46 7.61 23.51
CA SER A 255 2.28 6.76 22.65
C SER A 255 3.50 7.53 22.16
N VAL A 256 4.67 6.92 22.28
CA VAL A 256 5.92 7.42 21.70
C VAL A 256 6.56 6.30 20.93
N MET A 257 6.73 6.51 19.63
CA MET A 257 7.41 5.56 18.75
C MET A 257 8.70 6.19 18.24
N MET A 258 9.77 5.39 18.24
CA MET A 258 11.05 5.75 17.64
C MET A 258 11.51 4.62 16.75
N TYR A 259 12.07 4.98 15.61
CA TYR A 259 12.62 3.99 14.69
C TYR A 259 13.87 4.51 13.98
N ALA A 260 14.71 3.58 13.55
CA ALA A 260 15.83 3.86 12.68
C ALA A 260 16.06 2.67 11.75
N GLY A 261 16.55 2.93 10.56
CA GLY A 261 16.85 1.89 9.59
C GLY A 261 17.87 2.33 8.56
N GLU A 262 18.40 1.34 7.86
CA GLU A 262 19.35 1.52 6.76
C GLU A 262 18.90 0.71 5.56
N ARG A 263 19.16 1.25 4.39
CA ARG A 263 18.91 0.57 3.13
C ARG A 263 20.05 0.83 2.15
N GLU A 264 20.59 -0.26 1.61
CA GLU A 264 21.55 -0.21 0.51
C GLU A 264 20.90 -0.78 -0.76
N THR A 265 21.22 -0.16 -1.90
CA THR A 265 20.74 -0.62 -3.21
C THR A 265 21.82 -0.41 -4.26
N THR A 266 22.22 -1.47 -4.94
CA THR A 266 23.01 -1.39 -6.15
C THR A 266 22.19 -1.98 -7.31
N GLN A 267 21.94 -1.16 -8.34
CA GLN A 267 21.13 -1.55 -9.48
C GLN A 267 21.87 -1.28 -10.79
N TYR A 268 22.02 -2.33 -11.61
CA TYR A 268 22.53 -2.23 -12.97
C TYR A 268 21.36 -2.08 -13.94
N GLN A 269 21.35 -0.96 -14.67
CA GLN A 269 20.32 -0.64 -15.65
C GLN A 269 20.82 -1.02 -17.05
N SER A 270 19.90 -1.46 -17.92
CA SER A 270 20.22 -1.76 -19.32
C SER A 270 20.27 -0.48 -20.17
N ILE A 271 21.27 0.36 -19.89
CA ILE A 271 21.49 1.62 -20.63
C ILE A 271 22.65 1.42 -21.61
N PRO A 272 22.47 1.71 -22.92
CA PRO A 272 23.53 1.66 -23.89
C PRO A 272 24.70 2.61 -23.55
N ARG A 273 25.89 2.34 -24.06
CA ARG A 273 27.10 3.14 -23.79
C ARG A 273 26.94 4.60 -24.23
N ALA A 274 26.42 4.85 -25.42
CA ALA A 274 26.43 6.20 -26.01
C ALA A 274 25.75 7.28 -25.15
N PRO A 275 24.55 7.07 -24.56
CA PRO A 275 23.97 8.05 -23.63
C PRO A 275 24.85 8.29 -22.40
N GLN A 276 25.53 7.28 -21.88
CA GLN A 276 26.33 7.38 -20.66
C GLN A 276 27.60 8.21 -20.82
N LEU A 277 28.06 8.46 -22.06
CA LEU A 277 29.20 9.31 -22.35
C LEU A 277 28.89 10.81 -22.30
N LYS A 278 27.62 11.20 -22.25
CA LYS A 278 27.24 12.63 -22.11
C LYS A 278 27.66 13.11 -20.70
N PRO A 279 28.27 14.30 -20.56
CA PRO A 279 28.74 14.82 -19.26
C PRO A 279 27.68 14.82 -18.16
N THR A 280 26.45 15.18 -18.48
CA THR A 280 25.30 15.29 -17.55
C THR A 280 24.61 13.95 -17.27
N HIS A 281 25.02 12.86 -17.90
CA HIS A 281 24.36 11.57 -17.76
C HIS A 281 24.87 10.82 -16.51
N ALA A 282 23.97 10.43 -15.59
CA ALA A 282 24.29 9.82 -14.29
C ALA A 282 24.78 8.34 -14.35
N GLY A 283 25.15 7.82 -15.54
CA GLY A 283 25.60 6.43 -15.72
C GLY A 283 24.47 5.41 -15.80
N GLY A 284 24.81 4.15 -15.84
CA GLY A 284 23.91 3.00 -15.90
C GLY A 284 23.90 2.12 -14.64
N VAL A 285 24.66 2.48 -13.61
CA VAL A 285 24.62 1.84 -12.29
C VAL A 285 24.18 2.86 -11.26
N ILE A 286 23.13 2.53 -10.50
CA ILE A 286 22.70 3.29 -9.33
C ILE A 286 23.25 2.60 -8.10
N ASP A 287 23.90 3.37 -7.22
CA ASP A 287 24.46 2.90 -5.96
C ASP A 287 24.02 3.88 -4.87
N LEU A 288 23.14 3.46 -4.02
CA LEU A 288 22.59 4.27 -2.92
C LEU A 288 22.74 3.62 -1.57
N THR A 289 23.03 4.46 -0.58
CA THR A 289 22.90 4.13 0.85
C THR A 289 21.97 5.16 1.48
N ARG A 290 20.94 4.70 2.18
CA ARG A 290 19.94 5.51 2.88
C ARG A 290 19.95 5.16 4.35
N HIS A 291 20.03 6.17 5.19
CA HIS A 291 19.77 6.07 6.63
C HIS A 291 18.52 6.88 6.91
N TYR A 292 17.53 6.28 7.55
CA TYR A 292 16.28 6.93 7.90
C TYR A 292 15.95 6.67 9.37
N GLN A 293 15.31 7.65 9.99
CA GLN A 293 14.89 7.58 11.38
C GLN A 293 13.74 8.53 11.63
N GLY A 294 13.00 8.29 12.70
CA GLY A 294 11.89 9.15 13.07
C GLY A 294 11.42 8.95 14.49
N ILE A 295 10.57 9.87 14.91
CA ILE A 295 9.85 9.85 16.17
C ILE A 295 8.42 10.30 15.90
N ASP A 296 7.44 9.52 16.36
CA ASP A 296 6.04 9.90 16.47
C ASP A 296 5.65 9.98 17.93
N THR A 297 4.99 11.08 18.32
CA THR A 297 4.43 11.25 19.66
C THR A 297 2.95 11.52 19.53
N ARG A 298 2.14 10.78 20.28
CA ARG A 298 0.69 10.88 20.25
C ARG A 298 0.12 10.85 21.65
N TRP A 299 -0.69 11.85 21.97
CA TRP A 299 -1.51 11.88 23.17
C TRP A 299 -2.97 11.82 22.80
N THR A 300 -3.71 10.90 23.42
CA THR A 300 -5.15 10.73 23.26
C THR A 300 -5.84 10.95 24.59
N HIS A 301 -6.83 11.82 24.60
CA HIS A 301 -7.67 12.11 25.76
C HIS A 301 -9.14 11.75 25.43
N ARG A 302 -9.77 10.98 26.31
CA ARG A 302 -11.19 10.64 26.26
C ARG A 302 -11.90 11.38 27.36
N GLY A 303 -12.89 12.19 26.99
CA GLY A 303 -13.61 13.02 27.94
C GLY A 303 -15.03 13.35 27.50
N GLU A 304 -15.62 14.29 28.18
CA GLU A 304 -16.97 14.79 27.87
C GLU A 304 -16.92 16.32 27.84
N LEU A 305 -17.32 16.88 26.67
CA LEU A 305 -17.43 18.31 26.46
C LEU A 305 -18.82 18.59 25.86
N LEU A 306 -19.86 18.65 26.69
CA LEU A 306 -21.30 18.62 26.34
C LEU A 306 -21.75 17.26 25.77
N VAL A 307 -20.90 16.58 25.04
CA VAL A 307 -21.07 15.23 24.50
C VAL A 307 -19.75 14.46 24.64
N PRO A 308 -19.77 13.12 24.60
CA PRO A 308 -18.54 12.33 24.60
C PRO A 308 -17.61 12.73 23.45
N VAL A 309 -16.35 12.94 23.76
CA VAL A 309 -15.32 13.36 22.80
C VAL A 309 -14.00 12.67 23.06
N THR A 310 -13.32 12.30 21.98
CA THR A 310 -11.94 11.86 22.00
C THR A 310 -11.09 12.87 21.25
N PHE A 311 -10.05 13.40 21.90
CA PHE A 311 -9.02 14.25 21.30
C PHE A 311 -7.76 13.43 21.11
N THR A 312 -7.16 13.51 19.92
CA THR A 312 -5.85 12.93 19.64
C THR A 312 -4.98 14.00 19.00
N THR A 313 -3.86 14.30 19.63
CA THR A 313 -2.88 15.24 19.07
C THR A 313 -1.50 14.62 19.09
N GLY A 314 -0.67 14.99 18.13
CA GLY A 314 0.67 14.45 18.04
C GLY A 314 1.59 15.26 17.14
N LEU A 315 2.83 14.79 17.11
CA LEU A 315 3.91 15.34 16.31
C LEU A 315 4.67 14.18 15.67
N ASP A 316 4.77 14.21 14.36
CA ASP A 316 5.51 13.26 13.56
C ASP A 316 6.74 13.95 12.97
N TYR A 317 7.92 13.41 13.27
CA TYR A 317 9.21 13.86 12.72
C TYR A 317 9.91 12.69 12.07
N GLU A 318 10.23 12.83 10.81
CA GLU A 318 10.97 11.84 10.03
C GLU A 318 12.14 12.50 9.32
N THR A 319 13.26 11.79 9.19
CA THR A 319 14.41 12.25 8.41
C THR A 319 15.07 11.10 7.66
N MET A 320 15.60 11.39 6.47
CA MET A 320 16.36 10.46 5.66
C MET A 320 17.58 11.16 5.07
N SER A 321 18.76 10.57 5.23
CA SER A 321 19.99 10.94 4.55
C SER A 321 20.31 9.89 3.49
N GLU A 322 20.42 10.31 2.24
CA GLU A 322 20.77 9.46 1.11
C GLU A 322 22.14 9.86 0.56
N ARG A 323 23.03 8.89 0.41
CA ARG A 323 24.22 9.01 -0.42
C ARG A 323 23.96 8.30 -1.73
N ARG A 324 23.92 9.06 -2.83
CA ARG A 324 23.62 8.54 -4.17
C ARG A 324 24.81 8.70 -5.09
N LYS A 325 25.28 7.57 -5.62
CA LYS A 325 26.30 7.54 -6.66
C LYS A 325 25.77 6.90 -7.92
N GLY A 326 26.25 7.37 -9.06
CA GLY A 326 25.99 6.80 -10.37
C GLY A 326 27.28 6.44 -11.06
N TYR A 327 27.32 5.30 -11.75
CA TYR A 327 28.49 4.85 -12.48
C TYR A 327 28.11 4.36 -13.87
N GLU A 328 29.08 4.31 -14.78
CA GLU A 328 28.89 3.57 -16.03
C GLU A 328 28.61 2.10 -15.71
N ASN A 329 27.76 1.45 -16.52
CA ASN A 329 27.45 0.01 -16.38
C ASN A 329 28.39 -0.87 -17.21
N PHE A 330 29.55 -0.35 -17.60
CA PHE A 330 30.55 -1.05 -18.38
C PHE A 330 31.95 -0.59 -18.00
N VAL A 331 32.94 -1.45 -18.27
CA VAL A 331 34.34 -1.11 -18.30
C VAL A 331 34.90 -1.39 -19.71
N MET A 332 35.92 -0.65 -20.12
CA MET A 332 36.56 -0.89 -21.42
C MET A 332 37.61 -2.01 -21.29
N ASN A 333 37.41 -3.09 -22.02
CA ASN A 333 38.36 -4.21 -22.07
C ASN A 333 38.80 -4.43 -23.53
N ASN A 334 40.11 -4.27 -23.82
CA ASN A 334 40.67 -4.39 -25.16
C ASN A 334 39.92 -3.56 -26.23
N GLY A 335 39.49 -2.36 -25.88
CA GLY A 335 38.76 -1.45 -26.80
C GLY A 335 37.27 -1.72 -26.99
N ALA A 336 36.73 -2.76 -26.34
CA ALA A 336 35.32 -3.09 -26.37
C ALA A 336 34.68 -2.88 -24.99
N PRO A 337 33.40 -2.43 -24.90
CA PRO A 337 32.70 -2.32 -23.64
C PRO A 337 32.28 -3.69 -23.11
N GLN A 338 32.68 -4.01 -21.89
CA GLN A 338 32.20 -5.14 -21.12
C GLN A 338 31.09 -4.64 -20.16
N TYR A 339 29.86 -4.98 -20.44
CA TYR A 339 28.68 -4.58 -19.65
C TYR A 339 28.49 -5.45 -18.41
N GLY A 340 27.78 -4.91 -17.42
CA GLY A 340 27.53 -5.59 -16.15
C GLY A 340 28.61 -5.35 -15.10
N GLU A 341 29.61 -4.53 -15.43
CA GLU A 341 30.67 -4.10 -14.54
C GLU A 341 30.47 -2.63 -14.14
N LYS A 342 30.89 -2.29 -12.93
CA LYS A 342 30.85 -0.93 -12.40
C LYS A 342 32.05 -0.14 -12.94
N GLY A 343 31.77 0.77 -13.86
CA GLY A 343 32.78 1.61 -14.53
C GLY A 343 33.01 2.95 -13.84
N ASP A 344 33.24 4.01 -14.62
CA ASP A 344 33.60 5.33 -14.11
C ASP A 344 32.45 6.02 -13.38
N LEU A 345 32.79 6.83 -12.36
CA LEU A 345 31.82 7.63 -11.60
C LEU A 345 31.19 8.69 -12.51
N ARG A 346 29.86 8.84 -12.42
CA ARG A 346 29.05 9.74 -13.24
C ARG A 346 28.09 10.61 -12.42
N ARG A 347 27.92 10.32 -11.13
CA ARG A 347 27.09 11.06 -10.18
C ARG A 347 27.59 10.80 -8.76
N ASN A 348 27.57 11.83 -7.90
CA ASN A 348 27.90 11.69 -6.48
C ASN A 348 27.17 12.79 -5.70
N GLU A 349 26.14 12.45 -4.97
CA GLU A 349 25.27 13.38 -4.26
C GLU A 349 25.05 12.92 -2.82
N ARG A 350 24.81 13.88 -1.96
CA ARG A 350 24.25 13.67 -0.63
C ARG A 350 22.94 14.42 -0.55
N ASN A 351 21.85 13.69 -0.33
CA ASN A 351 20.50 14.20 -0.22
C ASN A 351 20.03 14.07 1.23
N LEU A 352 19.46 15.11 1.78
CA LEU A 352 18.80 15.13 3.07
C LEU A 352 17.33 15.48 2.88
N MET A 353 16.46 14.70 3.47
CA MET A 353 15.01 14.95 3.50
C MET A 353 14.52 14.84 4.91
N TRP A 354 13.57 15.70 5.28
CA TRP A 354 12.93 15.64 6.59
C TRP A 354 11.54 16.27 6.56
N ASN A 355 10.69 15.86 7.49
CA ASN A 355 9.39 16.45 7.73
C ASN A 355 9.18 16.74 9.22
N LEU A 356 8.23 17.60 9.52
CA LEU A 356 7.76 17.87 10.88
C LEU A 356 6.28 18.23 10.79
N ASP A 357 5.45 17.28 11.19
CA ASP A 357 4.02 17.30 10.94
C ASP A 357 3.23 17.25 12.26
N PRO A 358 2.82 18.38 12.84
CA PRO A 358 1.84 18.40 13.93
C PRO A 358 0.44 18.08 13.42
N TYR A 359 -0.34 17.37 14.23
CA TYR A 359 -1.72 17.03 13.90
C TYR A 359 -2.65 17.04 15.11
N LEU A 360 -3.94 17.25 14.82
CA LEU A 360 -5.04 17.16 15.77
C LEU A 360 -6.19 16.41 15.12
N GLN A 361 -6.77 15.46 15.84
CA GLN A 361 -7.96 14.73 15.45
C GLN A 361 -8.95 14.71 16.59
N THR A 362 -10.25 14.76 16.28
CA THR A 362 -11.33 14.74 17.28
C THR A 362 -12.44 13.84 16.80
N GLN A 363 -13.03 13.08 17.72
CA GLN A 363 -14.21 12.26 17.50
C GLN A 363 -15.28 12.67 18.50
N TRP A 364 -16.46 13.02 18.00
CA TRP A 364 -17.59 13.54 18.77
C TRP A 364 -18.78 12.62 18.61
N GLN A 365 -19.33 12.11 19.71
CA GLN A 365 -20.61 11.41 19.71
C GLN A 365 -21.72 12.44 19.97
N LEU A 366 -22.26 13.04 18.90
CA LEU A 366 -23.24 14.13 18.98
C LEU A 366 -24.58 13.67 19.51
N THR A 367 -25.01 12.46 19.14
CA THR A 367 -26.20 11.76 19.65
C THR A 367 -25.92 10.26 19.66
N GLU A 368 -26.82 9.44 20.16
CA GLU A 368 -26.69 7.97 20.10
C GLU A 368 -26.46 7.44 18.67
N LYS A 369 -26.93 8.16 17.65
CA LYS A 369 -26.86 7.74 16.24
C LYS A 369 -25.95 8.59 15.38
N LEU A 370 -25.55 9.78 15.83
CA LEU A 370 -24.81 10.74 15.02
C LEU A 370 -23.44 10.98 15.62
N SER A 371 -22.38 10.72 14.85
CA SER A 371 -21.01 11.03 15.22
C SER A 371 -20.33 11.91 14.17
N LEU A 372 -19.42 12.76 14.64
CA LEU A 372 -18.59 13.65 13.83
C LEU A 372 -17.11 13.35 14.11
N ASP A 373 -16.36 13.06 13.08
CA ASP A 373 -14.89 12.97 13.13
C ASP A 373 -14.33 14.16 12.37
N ALA A 374 -13.35 14.83 12.96
CA ALA A 374 -12.67 15.96 12.32
C ALA A 374 -11.18 15.94 12.68
N GLY A 375 -10.35 16.37 11.74
CA GLY A 375 -8.93 16.46 11.97
C GLY A 375 -8.25 17.47 11.08
N VAL A 376 -7.07 17.85 11.47
CA VAL A 376 -6.17 18.71 10.69
C VAL A 376 -4.73 18.30 10.93
N ARG A 377 -3.96 18.25 9.87
CA ARG A 377 -2.50 18.05 9.90
C ARG A 377 -1.83 19.19 9.15
N TYR A 378 -0.71 19.66 9.66
CA TYR A 378 0.20 20.48 8.89
C TYR A 378 1.30 19.56 8.36
N SER A 379 1.29 19.30 7.07
CA SER A 379 2.31 18.46 6.44
C SER A 379 3.37 19.31 5.78
N SER A 380 4.63 18.92 5.99
CA SER A 380 5.79 19.64 5.50
C SER A 380 6.89 18.67 5.09
N VAL A 381 7.59 18.97 3.99
CA VAL A 381 8.73 18.18 3.51
C VAL A 381 9.81 19.14 3.02
N TRP A 382 11.04 18.94 3.47
CA TRP A 382 12.22 19.67 3.03
C TRP A 382 13.21 18.74 2.35
N PHE A 383 13.82 19.23 1.29
CA PHE A 383 14.87 18.59 0.53
C PHE A 383 16.10 19.48 0.47
N ASP A 384 17.26 18.91 0.72
CA ASP A 384 18.57 19.52 0.53
C ASP A 384 19.44 18.52 -0.23
N SER A 385 20.03 18.95 -1.34
CA SER A 385 20.90 18.13 -2.19
C SER A 385 22.22 18.83 -2.41
N ASN A 386 23.30 18.14 -2.08
CA ASN A 386 24.67 18.60 -2.31
C ASN A 386 25.33 17.71 -3.37
N ASP A 387 25.76 18.33 -4.49
CA ASP A 387 26.46 17.65 -5.58
C ASP A 387 27.97 17.69 -5.35
N TYR A 388 28.61 16.54 -5.51
CA TYR A 388 30.06 16.35 -5.41
C TYR A 388 30.68 15.83 -6.72
N TYR A 389 29.88 15.75 -7.81
CA TYR A 389 30.38 15.35 -9.14
C TYR A 389 30.36 16.54 -10.09
N ILE A 390 31.25 17.47 -9.86
CA ILE A 390 31.41 18.68 -10.68
C ILE A 390 32.57 18.43 -11.66
N THR A 391 32.27 18.45 -12.96
CA THR A 391 33.22 18.18 -14.04
C THR A 391 32.98 19.10 -15.25
N PRO A 392 33.93 19.23 -16.17
CA PRO A 392 33.69 19.99 -17.41
C PRO A 392 32.46 19.47 -18.16
N GLY A 393 31.45 20.34 -18.33
CA GLY A 393 30.16 20.00 -18.96
C GLY A 393 29.10 19.43 -18.00
N ASN A 394 29.41 19.30 -16.72
CA ASN A 394 28.47 19.02 -15.63
C ASN A 394 28.78 19.96 -14.47
N GLY A 395 27.98 20.99 -14.30
CA GLY A 395 28.15 22.01 -13.28
C GLY A 395 27.77 21.52 -11.89
N ASP A 396 27.68 22.45 -10.94
CA ASP A 396 27.14 22.20 -9.61
C ASP A 396 25.60 22.15 -9.68
N ASP A 397 25.05 20.99 -9.37
CA ASP A 397 23.61 20.69 -9.38
C ASP A 397 23.00 20.70 -7.96
N SER A 398 23.71 21.26 -6.97
CA SER A 398 23.22 21.43 -5.60
C SER A 398 21.96 22.32 -5.56
N GLY A 399 21.07 22.06 -4.59
CA GLY A 399 19.87 22.86 -4.42
C GLY A 399 18.96 22.35 -3.32
N GLU A 400 17.92 23.12 -3.05
CA GLU A 400 16.95 22.87 -2.01
C GLU A 400 15.51 23.05 -2.50
N ALA A 401 14.56 22.38 -1.87
CA ALA A 401 13.13 22.59 -2.05
C ALA A 401 12.38 22.36 -0.75
N SER A 402 11.28 23.09 -0.56
CA SER A 402 10.39 22.88 0.58
C SER A 402 8.94 22.97 0.15
N TYR A 403 8.12 22.08 0.71
CA TYR A 403 6.70 21.99 0.42
C TYR A 403 5.93 21.88 1.75
N HIS A 404 4.81 22.55 1.86
CA HIS A 404 3.99 22.47 3.08
C HIS A 404 2.51 22.74 2.77
N LYS A 405 1.62 22.13 3.55
CA LYS A 405 0.17 22.28 3.39
C LYS A 405 -0.60 21.94 4.67
N TRP A 406 -1.69 22.68 4.90
CA TRP A 406 -2.72 22.30 5.87
C TRP A 406 -3.70 21.32 5.25
N LEU A 407 -3.94 20.20 5.94
CA LEU A 407 -4.74 19.08 5.48
C LEU A 407 -5.92 18.84 6.44
N PRO A 408 -7.01 19.60 6.29
CA PRO A 408 -8.24 19.33 7.03
C PRO A 408 -8.98 18.14 6.44
N ALA A 409 -9.60 17.34 7.31
CA ALA A 409 -10.53 16.29 6.94
C ALA A 409 -11.65 16.20 7.97
N GLY A 410 -12.83 15.79 7.54
CA GLY A 410 -13.97 15.57 8.42
C GLY A 410 -14.95 14.56 7.86
N SER A 411 -15.69 13.89 8.74
CA SER A 411 -16.74 12.93 8.39
C SER A 411 -17.89 13.02 9.38
N LEU A 412 -19.10 12.91 8.86
CA LEU A 412 -20.33 12.79 9.62
C LEU A 412 -20.91 11.40 9.36
N LYS A 413 -21.11 10.60 10.42
CA LYS A 413 -21.71 9.27 10.35
C LYS A 413 -23.07 9.27 11.03
N TYR A 414 -24.04 8.62 10.41
CA TYR A 414 -25.35 8.36 10.98
C TYR A 414 -25.62 6.86 11.02
N ALA A 415 -25.84 6.32 12.22
CA ALA A 415 -26.27 4.94 12.45
C ALA A 415 -27.79 4.86 12.17
N VAL A 416 -28.17 4.35 10.99
CA VAL A 416 -29.58 4.14 10.62
C VAL A 416 -30.16 3.07 11.54
N THR A 417 -29.43 1.97 11.72
CA THR A 417 -29.66 0.91 12.70
C THR A 417 -28.32 0.46 13.27
N ASP A 418 -28.29 -0.44 14.25
CA ASP A 418 -27.07 -1.03 14.81
C ASP A 418 -26.28 -1.86 13.77
N ALA A 419 -26.93 -2.22 12.67
CA ALA A 419 -26.33 -3.01 11.58
C ALA A 419 -26.14 -2.21 10.29
N TRP A 420 -26.47 -0.91 10.24
CA TRP A 420 -26.40 -0.12 9.02
C TRP A 420 -26.01 1.33 9.30
N ASN A 421 -24.87 1.73 8.76
CA ASN A 421 -24.33 3.08 8.85
C ASN A 421 -24.25 3.74 7.47
N VAL A 422 -24.49 5.05 7.44
CA VAL A 422 -24.20 5.92 6.31
C VAL A 422 -23.29 7.05 6.77
N TYR A 423 -22.40 7.52 5.87
CA TYR A 423 -21.48 8.61 6.19
C TYR A 423 -21.25 9.51 4.99
N VAL A 424 -20.85 10.74 5.26
CA VAL A 424 -20.29 11.67 4.30
C VAL A 424 -18.96 12.18 4.84
N SER A 425 -17.94 12.24 3.99
CA SER A 425 -16.62 12.74 4.36
C SER A 425 -16.07 13.69 3.31
N ALA A 426 -15.23 14.62 3.75
CA ALA A 426 -14.52 15.54 2.88
C ALA A 426 -13.14 15.84 3.46
N GLY A 427 -12.15 16.11 2.61
CA GLY A 427 -10.81 16.48 3.06
C GLY A 427 -9.90 16.86 1.92
N ARG A 428 -8.73 17.36 2.30
CA ARG A 428 -7.67 17.80 1.40
C ARG A 428 -6.45 16.90 1.56
N GLY A 429 -5.96 16.34 0.45
CA GLY A 429 -4.72 15.58 0.37
C GLY A 429 -3.58 16.40 -0.24
N PHE A 430 -2.37 15.95 0.01
CA PHE A 430 -1.14 16.60 -0.40
C PHE A 430 -0.09 15.56 -0.74
N GLU A 431 0.64 15.77 -1.83
CA GLU A 431 1.67 14.86 -2.29
C GLU A 431 2.83 15.63 -2.89
N THR A 432 4.02 15.45 -2.31
CA THR A 432 5.25 16.07 -2.82
C THR A 432 5.87 15.22 -3.92
N PRO A 433 6.69 15.81 -4.81
CA PRO A 433 7.63 15.02 -5.59
C PRO A 433 8.54 14.21 -4.66
N THR A 434 8.88 12.99 -5.05
CA THR A 434 9.92 12.22 -4.35
C THR A 434 11.30 12.59 -4.88
N ILE A 435 12.37 12.28 -4.12
CA ILE A 435 13.73 12.52 -4.60
C ILE A 435 14.00 11.80 -5.93
N ASN A 436 13.37 10.65 -6.17
CA ASN A 436 13.49 9.94 -7.44
C ASN A 436 12.75 10.64 -8.58
N GLU A 437 11.63 11.32 -8.31
CA GLU A 437 10.90 12.11 -9.29
C GLU A 437 11.61 13.42 -9.61
N LEU A 438 12.30 14.00 -8.64
CA LEU A 438 13.18 15.15 -8.83
C LEU A 438 14.47 14.80 -9.60
N SER A 439 14.88 13.54 -9.62
CA SER A 439 16.23 13.10 -10.02
C SER A 439 16.56 13.27 -11.49
N TYR A 440 15.59 13.48 -12.36
CA TYR A 440 15.81 13.60 -13.80
C TYR A 440 14.98 14.73 -14.39
N ARG A 441 15.65 15.56 -15.21
CA ARG A 441 15.00 16.58 -16.04
C ARG A 441 14.80 16.03 -17.45
N SER A 442 13.76 16.51 -18.14
CA SER A 442 13.58 16.28 -19.57
C SER A 442 14.67 17.01 -20.38
N GLY A 443 15.06 16.45 -21.53
CA GLY A 443 15.90 17.13 -22.51
C GLY A 443 17.38 17.18 -22.21
N ASP A 444 17.98 16.10 -21.70
CA ASP A 444 19.44 16.00 -21.44
C ASP A 444 20.03 17.03 -20.43
N GLN A 445 19.17 17.66 -19.63
CA GLN A 445 19.61 18.56 -18.55
C GLN A 445 20.09 17.74 -17.35
N GLY A 446 21.19 18.17 -16.73
CA GLY A 446 21.66 17.65 -15.45
C GLY A 446 20.85 18.15 -14.26
N GLY A 447 21.13 17.56 -13.10
CA GLY A 447 20.61 17.99 -11.81
C GLY A 447 19.19 17.57 -11.47
N LEU A 448 18.75 17.99 -10.28
CA LEU A 448 17.42 17.74 -9.77
C LEU A 448 16.40 18.74 -10.33
N ASN A 449 15.18 18.25 -10.58
CA ASN A 449 14.07 19.09 -11.06
C ASN A 449 13.33 19.75 -9.89
N PHE A 450 13.94 20.71 -9.22
CA PHE A 450 13.31 21.50 -8.14
C PHE A 450 12.14 22.39 -8.59
N GLY A 451 11.88 22.47 -9.91
CA GLY A 451 10.72 23.17 -10.46
C GLY A 451 9.40 22.40 -10.32
N LEU A 452 9.44 21.10 -10.01
CA LEU A 452 8.22 20.32 -9.76
C LEU A 452 7.49 20.85 -8.52
N GLN A 453 6.19 21.11 -8.70
CA GLN A 453 5.31 21.55 -7.63
C GLN A 453 4.61 20.36 -6.97
N PRO A 454 4.26 20.43 -5.68
CA PRO A 454 3.46 19.41 -5.02
C PRO A 454 2.05 19.40 -5.60
N SER A 455 1.44 18.23 -5.64
CA SER A 455 0.03 18.10 -5.98
C SER A 455 -0.85 18.25 -4.74
N THR A 456 -2.04 18.85 -4.92
CA THR A 456 -3.03 19.02 -3.86
C THR A 456 -4.37 18.55 -4.38
N ASN A 457 -5.09 17.76 -3.59
CA ASN A 457 -6.42 17.28 -3.98
C ASN A 457 -7.47 17.61 -2.94
N GLU A 458 -8.72 17.72 -3.39
CA GLU A 458 -9.91 17.83 -2.56
C GLU A 458 -10.84 16.68 -2.90
N THR A 459 -11.20 15.91 -1.89
CA THR A 459 -12.04 14.72 -2.03
C THR A 459 -13.32 14.89 -1.23
N VAL A 460 -14.44 14.50 -1.85
CA VAL A 460 -15.73 14.32 -1.18
C VAL A 460 -16.20 12.89 -1.42
N GLU A 461 -16.70 12.25 -0.37
CA GLU A 461 -17.15 10.87 -0.39
C GLU A 461 -18.47 10.73 0.37
N ILE A 462 -19.35 9.88 -0.14
CA ILE A 462 -20.52 9.37 0.57
C ILE A 462 -20.45 7.85 0.57
N GLY A 463 -20.66 7.24 1.73
CA GLY A 463 -20.58 5.79 1.88
C GLY A 463 -21.68 5.21 2.74
N SER A 464 -21.83 3.91 2.61
CA SER A 464 -22.79 3.10 3.37
C SER A 464 -22.15 1.75 3.70
N LYS A 465 -22.35 1.28 4.92
CA LYS A 465 -21.90 -0.02 5.41
C LYS A 465 -23.05 -0.71 6.12
N ALA A 466 -23.29 -1.95 5.74
CA ALA A 466 -24.39 -2.73 6.30
C ALA A 466 -23.93 -4.15 6.64
N ARG A 467 -24.22 -4.59 7.86
CA ARG A 467 -24.08 -5.98 8.27
C ARG A 467 -25.26 -6.78 7.71
N ILE A 468 -24.96 -7.86 6.98
CA ILE A 468 -25.96 -8.75 6.39
C ILE A 468 -25.66 -10.17 6.88
N GLY A 469 -26.41 -10.63 7.89
CA GLY A 469 -26.11 -11.89 8.58
C GLY A 469 -24.69 -11.87 9.15
N ASN A 470 -23.87 -12.86 8.80
CA ASN A 470 -22.46 -12.94 9.19
C ASN A 470 -21.52 -12.32 8.13
N GLY A 471 -21.92 -11.19 7.56
CA GLY A 471 -21.13 -10.52 6.54
C GLY A 471 -21.29 -9.01 6.56
N LEU A 472 -20.42 -8.34 5.78
CA LEU A 472 -20.38 -6.90 5.63
C LEU A 472 -20.50 -6.52 4.15
N LEU A 473 -21.45 -5.63 3.86
CA LEU A 473 -21.60 -4.96 2.57
C LEU A 473 -21.14 -3.51 2.71
N THR A 474 -20.26 -3.06 1.82
CA THR A 474 -19.76 -1.69 1.77
C THR A 474 -20.00 -1.06 0.41
N ALA A 475 -20.36 0.21 0.39
CA ALA A 475 -20.49 1.00 -0.82
C ALA A 475 -19.95 2.41 -0.59
N ALA A 476 -19.25 2.97 -1.57
CA ALA A 476 -18.79 4.35 -1.54
C ALA A 476 -18.88 4.99 -2.92
N LEU A 477 -19.29 6.25 -2.96
CA LEU A 477 -19.23 7.14 -4.12
C LEU A 477 -18.28 8.28 -3.78
N PHE A 478 -17.37 8.62 -4.67
CA PHE A 478 -16.41 9.68 -4.42
C PHE A 478 -16.12 10.52 -5.65
N GLN A 479 -15.69 11.74 -5.40
CA GLN A 479 -15.04 12.61 -6.38
C GLN A 479 -13.82 13.27 -5.76
N THR A 480 -12.73 13.28 -6.53
CA THR A 480 -11.49 13.96 -6.19
C THR A 480 -11.08 14.88 -7.32
N ASP A 481 -10.89 16.15 -7.03
CA ASP A 481 -10.29 17.13 -7.91
C ASP A 481 -8.86 17.41 -7.44
N THR A 482 -7.89 17.35 -8.36
CA THR A 482 -6.47 17.52 -8.06
C THR A 482 -5.92 18.71 -8.86
N ASP A 483 -5.15 19.56 -8.18
CA ASP A 483 -4.36 20.64 -8.78
C ASP A 483 -2.88 20.25 -8.80
N ASN A 484 -2.16 20.61 -9.86
CA ASN A 484 -0.74 20.36 -10.08
C ASN A 484 -0.38 18.86 -9.96
N GLU A 485 -1.21 17.98 -10.47
CA GLU A 485 -0.91 16.54 -10.40
C GLU A 485 0.45 16.22 -11.02
N ILE A 486 1.26 15.43 -10.30
CA ILE A 486 2.55 14.94 -10.79
C ILE A 486 2.29 13.75 -11.69
N VAL A 487 2.70 13.83 -12.95
CA VAL A 487 2.54 12.79 -13.95
C VAL A 487 3.87 12.47 -14.62
N VAL A 488 3.94 11.30 -15.26
CA VAL A 488 5.10 10.95 -16.08
C VAL A 488 5.14 11.87 -17.31
N ASP A 489 6.26 12.56 -17.49
CA ASP A 489 6.52 13.33 -18.70
C ASP A 489 7.02 12.39 -19.81
N ALA A 490 8.13 11.72 -19.58
CA ALA A 490 8.68 10.72 -20.49
C ALA A 490 9.37 9.60 -19.73
N SER A 491 9.29 8.38 -20.26
CA SER A 491 10.06 7.24 -19.81
C SER A 491 10.94 6.75 -20.96
N SER A 492 12.26 6.75 -20.77
CA SER A 492 13.21 6.38 -21.80
C SER A 492 14.50 5.80 -21.21
N GLY A 493 14.96 4.68 -21.75
CA GLY A 493 16.22 4.07 -21.34
C GLY A 493 16.29 3.69 -19.86
N GLY A 494 15.17 3.30 -19.26
CA GLY A 494 15.07 2.96 -17.84
C GLY A 494 15.05 4.17 -16.90
N ARG A 495 14.84 5.38 -17.41
CA ARG A 495 14.69 6.63 -16.67
C ARG A 495 13.36 7.27 -16.96
N THR A 496 12.78 7.88 -15.95
CA THR A 496 11.49 8.56 -16.04
C THR A 496 11.65 9.99 -15.56
N SER A 497 11.22 10.95 -16.37
CA SER A 497 11.06 12.36 -15.98
C SER A 497 9.59 12.65 -15.68
N TYR A 498 9.35 13.67 -14.87
CA TYR A 498 8.01 14.03 -14.38
C TYR A 498 7.72 15.49 -14.62
N LYS A 499 6.43 15.80 -14.78
CA LYS A 499 5.89 17.16 -14.91
C LYS A 499 4.60 17.33 -14.12
N ASN A 500 4.16 18.57 -13.91
CA ASN A 500 2.86 18.86 -13.34
C ASN A 500 1.81 18.95 -14.45
N ALA A 501 0.74 18.15 -14.35
CA ALA A 501 -0.33 18.04 -15.35
C ALA A 501 -1.42 19.13 -15.22
N GLY A 502 -1.28 20.08 -14.30
CA GLY A 502 -2.35 21.03 -13.99
C GLY A 502 -3.50 20.35 -13.24
N LYS A 503 -4.70 20.31 -13.84
CA LYS A 503 -5.91 19.79 -13.16
C LYS A 503 -6.32 18.41 -13.67
N THR A 504 -6.68 17.55 -12.72
CA THR A 504 -7.28 16.24 -13.00
C THR A 504 -8.54 16.02 -12.16
N ARG A 505 -9.37 15.07 -12.56
CA ARG A 505 -10.55 14.63 -11.82
C ARG A 505 -10.65 13.12 -11.80
N ARG A 506 -10.99 12.58 -10.63
CA ARG A 506 -11.34 11.18 -10.39
C ARG A 506 -12.74 11.12 -9.83
N GLN A 507 -13.58 10.30 -10.43
CA GLN A 507 -14.93 10.00 -9.94
C GLN A 507 -15.08 8.49 -9.93
N GLY A 508 -15.69 7.94 -8.88
CA GLY A 508 -15.78 6.50 -8.80
C GLY A 508 -16.85 5.98 -7.86
N MET A 509 -17.08 4.69 -8.01
CA MET A 509 -17.92 3.87 -7.14
C MET A 509 -17.16 2.62 -6.73
N GLU A 510 -17.23 2.30 -5.47
CA GLU A 510 -16.66 1.10 -4.86
C GLU A 510 -17.76 0.27 -4.21
N LEU A 511 -17.75 -1.04 -4.43
CA LEU A 511 -18.62 -2.00 -3.75
C LEU A 511 -17.75 -3.13 -3.20
N GLY A 512 -17.99 -3.54 -1.96
CA GLY A 512 -17.34 -4.65 -1.29
C GLY A 512 -18.37 -5.51 -0.56
N LEU A 513 -18.19 -6.83 -0.66
CA LEU A 513 -18.97 -7.82 0.06
C LEU A 513 -18.01 -8.87 0.64
N ASP A 514 -18.15 -9.13 1.92
CA ASP A 514 -17.56 -10.28 2.59
C ASP A 514 -18.67 -10.99 3.35
N GLN A 515 -19.04 -12.21 2.92
CA GLN A 515 -20.20 -12.92 3.44
C GLN A 515 -19.81 -14.36 3.78
N GLN A 516 -20.07 -14.74 5.03
CA GLN A 516 -19.97 -16.11 5.50
C GLN A 516 -21.34 -16.78 5.52
N PHE A 517 -21.41 -18.00 4.99
CA PHE A 517 -22.59 -18.86 5.02
C PHE A 517 -22.30 -20.10 5.85
N GLY A 518 -23.03 -20.28 6.96
CA GLY A 518 -22.71 -21.30 7.95
C GLY A 518 -21.29 -21.12 8.49
N GLU A 519 -20.63 -22.22 8.84
CA GLU A 519 -19.30 -22.21 9.45
C GLU A 519 -18.15 -22.30 8.44
N SER A 520 -18.42 -22.73 7.21
CA SER A 520 -17.35 -23.15 6.28
C SER A 520 -17.39 -22.50 4.90
N TRP A 521 -18.49 -21.85 4.51
CA TRP A 521 -18.60 -21.23 3.19
C TRP A 521 -18.37 -19.74 3.28
N ARG A 522 -17.55 -19.20 2.38
CA ARG A 522 -17.30 -17.75 2.30
C ARG A 522 -17.34 -17.25 0.86
N LEU A 523 -18.00 -16.12 0.68
CA LEU A 523 -18.04 -15.36 -0.55
C LEU A 523 -17.44 -13.98 -0.31
N LYS A 524 -16.45 -13.60 -1.11
CA LYS A 524 -15.97 -12.22 -1.19
C LYS A 524 -16.19 -11.69 -2.59
N ALA A 525 -16.58 -10.43 -2.68
CA ALA A 525 -16.66 -9.72 -3.94
C ALA A 525 -16.25 -8.27 -3.77
N ALA A 526 -15.55 -7.75 -4.76
CA ALA A 526 -15.20 -6.34 -4.83
C ALA A 526 -15.37 -5.84 -6.26
N TRP A 527 -15.94 -4.66 -6.43
CA TRP A 527 -16.02 -4.00 -7.72
C TRP A 527 -15.75 -2.52 -7.58
N THR A 528 -15.01 -1.98 -8.53
CA THR A 528 -14.69 -0.56 -8.60
C THR A 528 -14.92 -0.07 -10.01
N TRP A 529 -15.68 1.02 -10.14
CA TRP A 529 -15.70 1.83 -11.34
C TRP A 529 -14.98 3.15 -11.04
N LEU A 530 -14.05 3.55 -11.91
CA LEU A 530 -13.21 4.73 -11.73
C LEU A 530 -13.04 5.46 -13.06
N ASP A 531 -13.50 6.69 -13.15
CA ASP A 531 -13.23 7.59 -14.26
C ASP A 531 -12.21 8.66 -13.82
N ALA A 532 -10.99 8.53 -14.33
CA ALA A 532 -9.87 9.42 -14.01
C ALA A 532 -9.42 10.13 -15.29
N THR A 533 -9.55 11.45 -15.35
CA THR A 533 -9.35 12.24 -16.57
C THR A 533 -8.58 13.53 -16.33
N TYR A 534 -7.84 13.96 -17.36
CA TYR A 534 -7.22 15.28 -17.41
C TYR A 534 -8.28 16.36 -17.61
N ARG A 535 -8.18 17.45 -16.86
CA ARG A 535 -9.05 18.63 -16.99
C ARG A 535 -8.35 19.80 -17.66
N THR A 536 -7.03 19.74 -17.79
CA THR A 536 -6.17 20.64 -18.55
C THR A 536 -5.44 19.86 -19.64
N ASN A 537 -4.89 20.55 -20.64
CA ASN A 537 -4.05 19.91 -21.64
C ASN A 537 -2.66 19.59 -21.04
N VAL A 538 -2.18 18.38 -21.28
CA VAL A 538 -0.87 17.88 -20.80
C VAL A 538 0.04 17.41 -21.94
N CYS A 539 -0.47 17.38 -23.18
CA CYS A 539 0.28 16.98 -24.37
C CYS A 539 0.76 18.20 -25.15
N ASP A 540 1.94 18.09 -25.76
CA ASP A 540 2.56 19.19 -26.50
C ASP A 540 1.93 19.34 -27.89
N ASP A 541 1.74 18.25 -28.63
CA ASP A 541 1.34 18.25 -30.05
C ASP A 541 -0.18 18.08 -30.28
N ALA A 542 -0.92 17.61 -29.27
CA ALA A 542 -2.34 17.34 -29.36
C ALA A 542 -3.07 17.70 -28.08
N SER A 543 -4.39 17.93 -28.12
CA SER A 543 -5.15 18.17 -26.91
C SER A 543 -5.46 16.85 -26.19
N CYS A 544 -4.92 16.68 -24.98
CA CYS A 544 -5.22 15.56 -24.07
C CYS A 544 -6.27 15.89 -23.01
N LYS A 545 -6.85 17.08 -23.04
CA LYS A 545 -7.94 17.45 -22.15
C LYS A 545 -9.13 16.55 -22.32
N GLY A 546 -9.57 15.90 -21.25
CA GLY A 546 -10.65 14.89 -21.26
C GLY A 546 -10.16 13.47 -21.47
N ASN A 547 -8.89 13.25 -21.84
CA ASN A 547 -8.31 11.93 -21.94
C ASN A 547 -8.22 11.25 -20.56
N ARG A 548 -8.26 9.92 -20.58
CA ARG A 548 -8.03 9.11 -19.39
C ARG A 548 -6.57 9.23 -18.95
N ILE A 549 -6.36 9.35 -17.64
CA ILE A 549 -5.02 9.27 -17.04
C ILE A 549 -4.47 7.86 -17.28
N PRO A 550 -3.28 7.69 -17.87
CA PRO A 550 -2.73 6.37 -18.15
C PRO A 550 -2.34 5.62 -16.87
N GLY A 551 -2.21 4.30 -16.98
CA GLY A 551 -1.89 3.42 -15.85
C GLY A 551 -3.09 3.04 -14.99
N ILE A 552 -4.28 3.58 -15.25
CA ILE A 552 -5.50 3.41 -14.44
C ILE A 552 -6.54 2.59 -15.21
N ALA A 553 -7.02 1.51 -14.60
CA ALA A 553 -8.16 0.76 -15.10
C ALA A 553 -9.48 1.44 -14.74
N ARG A 554 -10.43 1.47 -15.67
CA ARG A 554 -11.77 2.04 -15.42
C ARG A 554 -12.66 1.11 -14.59
N ASN A 555 -12.51 -0.20 -14.76
CA ASN A 555 -13.24 -1.20 -13.99
C ASN A 555 -12.28 -2.26 -13.45
N MET A 556 -12.46 -2.57 -12.18
CA MET A 556 -11.75 -3.62 -11.47
C MET A 556 -12.78 -4.52 -10.80
N GLY A 557 -12.62 -5.83 -10.91
CA GLY A 557 -13.51 -6.81 -10.31
C GLY A 557 -12.75 -7.96 -9.67
N TYR A 558 -13.25 -8.39 -8.53
CA TYR A 558 -12.78 -9.57 -7.81
C TYR A 558 -13.98 -10.33 -7.26
N ALA A 559 -13.94 -11.63 -7.34
CA ALA A 559 -14.85 -12.49 -6.61
C ALA A 559 -14.13 -13.77 -6.19
N SER A 560 -14.37 -14.23 -4.97
CA SER A 560 -13.92 -15.54 -4.51
C SER A 560 -15.04 -16.27 -3.80
N PHE A 561 -15.09 -17.57 -3.99
CA PHE A 561 -16.02 -18.45 -3.30
C PHE A 561 -15.29 -19.70 -2.89
N GLY A 562 -15.44 -20.10 -1.62
CA GLY A 562 -14.72 -21.23 -1.08
C GLY A 562 -15.46 -21.94 0.04
N TYR A 563 -15.16 -23.23 0.16
CA TYR A 563 -15.50 -24.09 1.28
C TYR A 563 -14.24 -24.26 2.14
N GLN A 564 -14.27 -23.80 3.38
CA GLN A 564 -13.11 -23.64 4.26
C GLN A 564 -13.44 -24.15 5.68
N PRO A 565 -13.61 -25.47 5.89
CA PRO A 565 -13.81 -26.02 7.21
C PRO A 565 -12.54 -25.90 8.08
N GLU A 566 -12.70 -25.96 9.39
CA GLU A 566 -11.55 -25.99 10.30
C GLU A 566 -10.63 -27.19 10.03
N LYS A 567 -11.19 -28.37 9.74
CA LYS A 567 -10.48 -29.59 9.42
C LYS A 567 -11.11 -30.31 8.23
N GLY A 568 -10.29 -31.10 7.54
CA GLY A 568 -10.71 -31.86 6.37
C GLY A 568 -10.41 -31.15 5.05
N TRP A 569 -11.07 -31.57 3.99
CA TRP A 569 -10.92 -31.02 2.65
C TRP A 569 -11.50 -29.61 2.55
N TYR A 570 -10.77 -28.74 1.90
CA TYR A 570 -11.24 -27.43 1.49
C TYR A 570 -10.96 -27.17 0.01
N ALA A 571 -11.73 -26.28 -0.60
CA ALA A 571 -11.52 -25.86 -1.97
C ALA A 571 -12.07 -24.44 -2.17
N GLY A 572 -11.46 -23.71 -3.08
CA GLY A 572 -11.89 -22.36 -3.42
C GLY A 572 -11.50 -21.97 -4.84
N SER A 573 -12.18 -20.95 -5.34
CA SER A 573 -11.89 -20.33 -6.62
C SER A 573 -11.91 -18.82 -6.47
N ASP A 574 -11.03 -18.12 -7.16
CA ASP A 574 -11.06 -16.68 -7.31
C ASP A 574 -11.08 -16.26 -8.78
N ILE A 575 -11.74 -15.15 -9.05
CA ILE A 575 -11.83 -14.51 -10.35
C ILE A 575 -11.36 -13.08 -10.20
N ARG A 576 -10.45 -12.64 -11.07
CA ARG A 576 -9.93 -11.26 -11.13
C ARG A 576 -10.17 -10.72 -12.53
N TYR A 577 -10.71 -9.51 -12.57
CA TYR A 577 -10.98 -8.76 -13.79
C TYR A 577 -10.36 -7.38 -13.74
N LEU A 578 -9.72 -6.97 -14.82
CA LEU A 578 -9.24 -5.62 -15.01
C LEU A 578 -9.62 -5.15 -16.42
N SER A 579 -10.23 -3.97 -16.53
CA SER A 579 -10.52 -3.37 -17.82
C SER A 579 -9.25 -2.90 -18.52
N ASP A 580 -9.37 -2.43 -19.75
CA ASP A 580 -8.25 -1.85 -20.49
C ASP A 580 -7.62 -0.66 -19.76
N ILE A 581 -6.30 -0.54 -19.87
CA ILE A 581 -5.49 0.53 -19.27
C ILE A 581 -4.82 1.31 -20.40
N MET A 582 -4.99 2.63 -20.42
CA MET A 582 -4.25 3.50 -21.34
C MET A 582 -2.78 3.53 -20.94
N ALA A 583 -1.88 3.51 -21.93
CA ALA A 583 -0.45 3.47 -21.71
C ALA A 583 0.25 4.81 -21.94
N ASN A 584 -0.45 5.78 -22.56
CA ASN A 584 0.08 7.13 -22.82
C ASN A 584 -1.01 8.18 -22.68
N ASP A 585 -0.58 9.44 -22.51
CA ASP A 585 -1.46 10.59 -22.29
C ASP A 585 -2.39 10.87 -23.47
N GLU A 586 -1.96 10.58 -24.71
CA GLU A 586 -2.76 10.75 -25.92
C GLU A 586 -3.86 9.68 -26.05
N ASN A 587 -3.83 8.64 -25.20
CA ASN A 587 -4.73 7.48 -25.24
C ASN A 587 -4.69 6.70 -26.57
N THR A 588 -3.57 6.72 -27.26
CA THR A 588 -3.35 6.01 -28.53
C THR A 588 -2.89 4.56 -28.34
N ALA A 589 -2.33 4.24 -27.17
CA ALA A 589 -1.88 2.90 -26.80
C ALA A 589 -2.60 2.43 -25.54
N LYS A 590 -2.98 1.13 -25.52
CA LYS A 590 -3.66 0.53 -24.38
C LYS A 590 -3.31 -0.93 -24.17
N ALA A 591 -3.19 -1.35 -22.90
CA ALA A 591 -3.20 -2.77 -22.52
C ALA A 591 -4.64 -3.29 -22.56
N PRO A 592 -4.92 -4.42 -23.22
CA PRO A 592 -6.27 -5.00 -23.28
C PRO A 592 -6.76 -5.45 -21.90
N SER A 593 -8.08 -5.48 -21.72
CA SER A 593 -8.73 -6.08 -20.55
C SER A 593 -8.44 -7.57 -20.43
N TRP A 594 -8.46 -8.05 -19.20
CA TRP A 594 -8.24 -9.46 -18.89
C TRP A 594 -9.11 -9.97 -17.75
N THR A 595 -9.35 -11.27 -17.78
CA THR A 595 -9.97 -12.02 -16.69
C THR A 595 -9.13 -13.25 -16.42
N VAL A 596 -8.79 -13.52 -15.17
CA VAL A 596 -8.06 -14.71 -14.76
C VAL A 596 -8.79 -15.40 -13.62
N VAL A 597 -8.67 -16.72 -13.58
CA VAL A 597 -9.30 -17.59 -12.59
C VAL A 597 -8.22 -18.38 -11.87
N GLY A 598 -8.26 -18.39 -10.55
CA GLY A 598 -7.46 -19.24 -9.68
C GLY A 598 -8.29 -20.35 -9.04
N LEU A 599 -7.67 -21.48 -8.76
CA LEU A 599 -8.24 -22.59 -8.00
C LEU A 599 -7.28 -22.98 -6.89
N THR A 600 -7.82 -23.25 -5.71
CA THR A 600 -7.10 -23.78 -4.57
C THR A 600 -7.83 -24.99 -3.99
N THR A 601 -7.10 -25.96 -3.49
CA THR A 601 -7.64 -27.08 -2.71
C THR A 601 -6.61 -27.52 -1.69
N GLY A 602 -7.05 -28.12 -0.61
CA GLY A 602 -6.14 -28.64 0.40
C GLY A 602 -6.86 -29.49 1.43
N TYR A 603 -6.07 -29.98 2.36
CA TYR A 603 -6.54 -30.82 3.44
C TYR A 603 -5.88 -30.42 4.76
N LYS A 604 -6.71 -30.12 5.77
CA LYS A 604 -6.28 -29.76 7.12
C LYS A 604 -6.52 -30.90 8.08
N TRP A 605 -5.51 -31.24 8.87
CA TRP A 605 -5.63 -32.25 9.91
C TRP A 605 -4.75 -31.93 11.11
N SER A 606 -5.03 -32.57 12.24
CA SER A 606 -4.23 -32.46 13.46
C SER A 606 -3.78 -33.83 13.91
N TYR A 607 -2.55 -33.94 14.41
CA TYR A 607 -2.01 -35.09 15.06
C TYR A 607 -1.30 -34.71 16.36
N GLY A 608 -1.88 -35.07 17.50
CA GLY A 608 -1.39 -34.61 18.80
C GLY A 608 -1.42 -33.06 18.89
N LYS A 609 -0.27 -32.48 19.15
CA LYS A 609 -0.07 -31.02 19.25
C LYS A 609 0.29 -30.33 17.91
N MET A 610 0.29 -31.08 16.83
CA MET A 610 0.68 -30.59 15.51
C MET A 610 -0.53 -30.45 14.59
N ASP A 611 -0.74 -29.23 14.08
CA ASP A 611 -1.68 -28.95 13.01
C ASP A 611 -0.94 -28.91 11.67
N MET A 612 -1.58 -29.46 10.65
CA MET A 612 -0.99 -29.63 9.31
C MET A 612 -1.99 -29.19 8.24
N ASP A 613 -1.50 -28.52 7.21
CA ASP A 613 -2.26 -28.08 6.05
C ASP A 613 -1.45 -28.34 4.77
N LEU A 614 -1.88 -29.30 3.97
CA LEU A 614 -1.32 -29.59 2.65
C LEU A 614 -2.24 -28.99 1.59
N PHE A 615 -1.70 -28.18 0.71
CA PHE A 615 -2.50 -27.52 -0.31
C PHE A 615 -1.87 -27.53 -1.70
N GLY A 616 -2.73 -27.42 -2.71
CA GLY A 616 -2.37 -27.18 -4.10
C GLY A 616 -3.14 -26.00 -4.66
N ARG A 617 -2.51 -25.29 -5.61
CA ARG A 617 -3.12 -24.16 -6.31
C ARG A 617 -2.79 -24.16 -7.77
N VAL A 618 -3.68 -23.56 -8.56
CA VAL A 618 -3.48 -23.26 -9.97
C VAL A 618 -3.85 -21.80 -10.15
N ASP A 619 -2.90 -20.98 -10.59
CA ASP A 619 -3.15 -19.60 -10.98
C ASP A 619 -3.28 -19.48 -12.49
N ASN A 620 -4.13 -18.55 -12.94
CA ASN A 620 -4.41 -18.37 -14.37
C ASN A 620 -4.82 -19.67 -15.07
N LEU A 621 -5.87 -20.31 -14.56
CA LEU A 621 -6.35 -21.63 -14.99
C LEU A 621 -6.50 -21.77 -16.51
N PHE A 622 -6.96 -20.72 -17.19
CA PHE A 622 -7.22 -20.72 -18.64
C PHE A 622 -6.03 -20.24 -19.48
N ASP A 623 -4.84 -20.11 -18.87
CA ASP A 623 -3.60 -19.69 -19.55
C ASP A 623 -3.76 -18.38 -20.33
N ARG A 624 -4.46 -17.41 -19.74
CA ARG A 624 -4.68 -16.10 -20.35
C ARG A 624 -3.36 -15.34 -20.44
N ARG A 625 -3.01 -14.85 -21.63
CA ARG A 625 -1.90 -13.91 -21.82
C ARG A 625 -2.40 -12.50 -21.60
N TYR A 626 -1.74 -11.76 -20.69
CA TYR A 626 -2.12 -10.40 -20.34
C TYR A 626 -0.93 -9.58 -19.82
N ALA A 627 -1.10 -8.25 -19.83
CA ALA A 627 -0.13 -7.34 -19.21
C ALA A 627 -0.27 -7.39 -17.69
N GLY A 628 0.78 -7.77 -16.99
CA GLY A 628 0.87 -7.75 -15.54
C GLY A 628 1.08 -6.35 -14.98
N SER A 629 1.71 -5.47 -15.78
CA SER A 629 1.86 -4.04 -15.48
C SER A 629 2.02 -3.21 -16.75
N VAL A 630 1.84 -1.89 -16.61
CA VAL A 630 1.97 -0.92 -17.70
C VAL A 630 3.00 0.13 -17.29
N ILE A 631 3.93 0.42 -18.21
CA ILE A 631 4.90 1.52 -18.09
C ILE A 631 4.30 2.72 -18.85
N VAL A 632 3.97 3.76 -18.11
CA VAL A 632 3.31 4.95 -18.67
C VAL A 632 4.31 5.78 -19.47
N ASN A 633 3.86 6.29 -20.64
CA ASN A 633 4.61 7.20 -21.51
C ASN A 633 6.01 6.68 -21.90
N GLU A 634 6.16 5.34 -22.13
CA GLU A 634 7.42 4.76 -22.56
C GLU A 634 7.71 5.13 -24.01
N SER A 635 8.77 5.90 -24.24
CA SER A 635 9.11 6.52 -25.52
C SER A 635 9.41 5.55 -26.67
N ASN A 636 9.80 4.30 -26.33
CA ASN A 636 10.10 3.26 -27.32
C ASN A 636 8.89 2.34 -27.64
N GLY A 637 7.70 2.63 -27.07
CA GLY A 637 6.48 1.87 -27.26
C GLY A 637 6.41 0.53 -26.50
N ARG A 638 7.36 0.22 -25.64
CA ARG A 638 7.38 -1.02 -24.83
C ARG A 638 6.62 -0.85 -23.53
N TYR A 639 5.32 -0.61 -23.66
CA TYR A 639 4.46 -0.28 -22.53
C TYR A 639 4.12 -1.45 -21.60
N TYR A 640 4.27 -2.71 -22.05
CA TYR A 640 3.64 -3.84 -21.38
C TYR A 640 4.66 -4.82 -20.82
N GLU A 641 4.50 -5.17 -19.55
CA GLU A 641 5.23 -6.27 -18.93
C GLU A 641 4.28 -7.47 -18.78
N PRO A 642 4.62 -8.63 -19.40
CA PRO A 642 3.72 -9.78 -19.39
C PRO A 642 3.61 -10.40 -18.00
N ALA A 643 2.39 -10.78 -17.62
CA ALA A 643 2.13 -11.63 -16.47
C ALA A 643 2.47 -13.10 -16.78
N PRO A 644 2.65 -13.95 -15.76
CA PRO A 644 2.82 -15.39 -15.94
C PRO A 644 1.61 -16.01 -16.61
N GLY A 645 1.85 -17.01 -17.44
CA GLY A 645 0.83 -17.93 -17.90
C GLY A 645 0.29 -18.79 -16.77
N ARG A 646 -0.45 -19.86 -17.11
CA ARG A 646 -0.93 -20.83 -16.12
C ARG A 646 0.26 -21.38 -15.33
N ASN A 647 0.14 -21.37 -14.01
CA ASN A 647 1.17 -21.84 -13.11
C ASN A 647 0.56 -22.61 -11.93
N TYR A 648 1.37 -23.43 -11.31
CA TYR A 648 0.96 -24.41 -10.31
C TYR A 648 1.83 -24.26 -9.08
N GLY A 649 1.28 -24.63 -7.94
CA GLY A 649 2.03 -24.72 -6.70
C GLY A 649 1.45 -25.74 -5.74
N ILE A 650 2.31 -26.26 -4.88
CA ILE A 650 1.97 -27.12 -3.76
C ILE A 650 2.68 -26.60 -2.51
N GLY A 651 2.04 -26.65 -1.38
CA GLY A 651 2.63 -26.20 -0.12
C GLY A 651 2.18 -27.03 1.07
N LEU A 652 2.99 -26.96 2.11
CA LEU A 652 2.76 -27.62 3.39
C LEU A 652 3.00 -26.61 4.51
N ASN A 653 2.01 -26.43 5.37
CA ASN A 653 2.11 -25.66 6.61
C ASN A 653 2.02 -26.62 7.81
N LEU A 654 2.89 -26.40 8.78
CA LEU A 654 2.95 -27.16 10.03
C LEU A 654 2.91 -26.16 11.18
N ALA A 655 2.13 -26.42 12.22
CA ALA A 655 2.11 -25.65 13.45
C ALA A 655 2.18 -26.60 14.66
N TRP A 656 3.20 -26.45 15.48
CA TRP A 656 3.40 -27.19 16.70
C TRP A 656 3.10 -26.31 17.90
N ARG A 657 2.18 -26.74 18.77
CA ARG A 657 1.80 -26.03 20.01
C ARG A 657 2.52 -26.65 21.20
N PHE A 658 3.17 -25.79 21.98
CA PHE A 658 3.80 -26.18 23.25
C PHE A 658 2.79 -25.91 24.37
N GLU A 659 2.45 -26.92 25.14
CA GLU A 659 1.63 -26.76 26.34
C GLU A 659 2.50 -26.72 27.59
#